data_851383ebbce8d91bf007e4f24bfd9bed
#
_entry.id   851383ebbce8d91bf007e4f24bfd9bed
#
_cell.length_a   1.000
_cell.length_b   1.000
_cell.length_c   1.000
_cell.angle_alpha   90.00
_cell.angle_beta   90.00
_cell.angle_gamma   90.00
#
_symmetry.space_group_name_H-M   'P 1'
#
loop_
_entity.id
_entity.type
_entity.pdbx_description
1 polymer ?
#
loop_
_entity_poly.entity_id
_entity_poly.type
_entity_poly.pdbx_seq_one_letter_code
_entity_poly.pdbx_strand_id
1 'polypeptide(L)'
;ELFHPQPTSKVLHRAPHASLINYGRPTSQENTIYQFSTSFVERNMRDVTIMDSRAGYKVQALVSEQYILLNKHAFRYITDDKIRIDIRHLGREPIGYYVTMKDIYMDPDGDLAIIYSPAFPSARKIDNLLMTSQEYLAHSLGEELIIASQSGSTVVIDHHRCLSKEMDLVLKNKTYQNKIDYAVMVKGMTAQGRSGSGVLTWRTSRPRLLGIQAWEVDNVVFPKIAIQVVTLEKFNNLKTMIKQQVGILPVERLFEPEFTEVIGNETSAFEDVPPQNLVCNDEHYVGVVKRSLIKPSVIFENLKQQQIVSQSCPAALSQFDPRLYHGSKIHPLTHSFGKYFRGNIEPFDPQIMDYITTGLAKYIFSRLDKNSFRELDFEEVVIGTREDGSNPMNLSSSPGIPFIFDKTLKGKKDYLQIDDSGALSYIDTDFQLQYYKFLNTLENRQLPYTRAYDFPKDELRPIQKALGSENSPPKTRSVTCMSVFYVMAWRQVLLDFWATMHRAADGTFTFCPGINPEGPDWNNAFHYLSRHPNAVDFDVSNWDGHLRFELFLTALNVIKLIAKPCERLCNILDSISFEVFNSYIQYSNIIYQKHRGIISGFPGTAEMNTLCHWILIIYIYLQSTQGTIYNTLSAMLTHTSILIYGDDIIITFSDDLLPYFNGHTVQHWYHKIGYPVTSASKSEKVELRKELLNCTFLKSTWRLFLSNYYIRKIDLSVIYNLVCWVRAKQDPKEQFYENYLDALRLAFSCGKEVFDDFQTKVNSALVQSQMDIITFDYLDFERDYIQRYLPQLSYQEYKIYV
;
A
#
# COMPACT_ATOMS: atom_id res chain seq x y z
N GLU A 1 -8.77 -33.68 -5.80
CA GLU A 1 -7.52 -34.20 -5.17
C GLU A 1 -6.24 -33.50 -5.66
N LEU A 2 -6.21 -32.91 -6.82
CA LEU A 2 -5.03 -32.22 -7.39
C LEU A 2 -4.84 -30.78 -6.87
N PHE A 3 -5.54 -30.37 -5.84
CA PHE A 3 -5.73 -28.96 -5.57
C PHE A 3 -5.72 -28.55 -4.10
N HIS A 4 -5.45 -29.44 -3.20
CA HIS A 4 -4.94 -29.00 -1.93
C HIS A 4 -3.45 -28.75 -2.16
N PRO A 5 -2.93 -27.53 -1.92
CA PRO A 5 -1.54 -27.44 -1.65
C PRO A 5 -1.36 -28.41 -0.49
N GLN A 6 -0.62 -29.45 -0.70
CA GLN A 6 -0.15 -30.27 0.40
C GLN A 6 0.33 -29.28 1.45
N PRO A 7 0.09 -29.50 2.74
CA PRO A 7 0.77 -28.76 3.77
C PRO A 7 2.25 -29.01 3.45
N THR A 8 2.79 -28.09 2.69
CA THR A 8 4.19 -28.14 2.41
C THR A 8 4.83 -27.71 3.71
N SER A 9 5.26 -28.69 4.48
CA SER A 9 6.36 -28.53 5.43
C SER A 9 7.61 -27.93 4.77
N LYS A 10 7.45 -27.35 3.59
CA LYS A 10 8.48 -26.76 2.74
C LYS A 10 8.50 -25.27 2.99
N VAL A 11 9.43 -24.97 3.69
CA VAL A 11 10.03 -23.77 4.15
C VAL A 11 10.26 -22.76 3.06
N LEU A 12 9.79 -21.58 3.33
CA LEU A 12 9.96 -20.43 2.47
C LEU A 12 11.33 -19.79 2.60
N HIS A 13 11.85 -19.40 1.47
CA HIS A 13 13.17 -18.82 1.37
C HIS A 13 13.31 -17.45 1.98
N ARG A 14 14.53 -17.24 2.44
CA ARG A 14 15.12 -15.95 2.71
C ARG A 14 15.06 -15.06 1.49
N ALA A 15 15.07 -13.76 1.71
CA ALA A 15 15.34 -12.81 0.65
C ALA A 15 16.55 -13.28 -0.16
N PRO A 16 16.51 -13.25 -1.49
CA PRO A 16 17.51 -13.86 -2.35
C PRO A 16 18.93 -13.34 -2.15
N HIS A 17 19.12 -12.35 -1.30
CA HIS A 17 20.39 -11.70 -1.02
C HIS A 17 20.86 -11.81 0.44
N ALA A 18 20.12 -12.49 1.31
CA ALA A 18 20.55 -12.68 2.69
C ALA A 18 21.51 -13.87 2.79
N SER A 19 22.75 -13.63 3.18
CA SER A 19 23.74 -14.65 3.46
C SER A 19 24.12 -14.66 4.93
N LEU A 20 24.40 -15.84 5.47
CA LEU A 20 24.93 -16.05 6.81
C LEU A 20 26.45 -16.11 6.72
N ILE A 21 27.14 -15.24 7.42
CA ILE A 21 28.59 -15.40 7.65
C ILE A 21 28.76 -16.20 8.94
N ASN A 22 29.31 -17.37 8.79
CA ASN A 22 29.55 -18.30 9.88
C ASN A 22 31.05 -18.69 9.98
N TYR A 23 31.58 -18.70 11.18
CA TYR A 23 32.95 -19.09 11.50
C TYR A 23 32.96 -20.49 12.14
N GLY A 24 32.58 -21.53 11.40
CA GLY A 24 32.68 -22.92 11.87
C GLY A 24 31.52 -23.81 11.37
N ARG A 25 31.65 -25.13 11.56
CA ARG A 25 30.56 -26.09 11.31
C ARG A 25 29.69 -26.18 12.57
N PRO A 26 28.42 -25.78 12.51
CA PRO A 26 27.54 -25.78 13.69
C PRO A 26 27.13 -27.17 14.11
N THR A 27 27.03 -27.40 15.42
CA THR A 27 26.31 -28.53 16.02
C THR A 27 24.80 -28.32 15.88
N SER A 28 23.98 -29.32 16.16
CA SER A 28 22.52 -29.22 16.08
C SER A 28 21.92 -28.12 16.98
N GLN A 29 22.54 -27.85 18.14
CA GLN A 29 22.13 -26.80 19.06
C GLN A 29 22.55 -25.41 18.56
N GLU A 30 23.73 -25.30 17.96
CA GLU A 30 24.21 -24.09 17.32
C GLU A 30 23.35 -23.72 16.10
N ASN A 31 22.86 -24.69 15.34
CA ASN A 31 21.91 -24.44 14.26
C ASN A 31 20.66 -23.72 14.73
N THR A 32 20.09 -24.10 15.87
CA THR A 32 18.91 -23.43 16.45
C THR A 32 19.24 -22.00 16.85
N ILE A 33 20.41 -21.76 17.46
CA ILE A 33 20.89 -20.41 17.84
C ILE A 33 21.08 -19.53 16.60
N TYR A 34 21.72 -20.04 15.56
CA TYR A 34 21.91 -19.29 14.31
C TYR A 34 20.60 -18.96 13.62
N GLN A 35 19.71 -19.91 13.55
CA GLN A 35 18.39 -19.73 12.96
C GLN A 35 17.63 -18.63 13.67
N PHE A 36 17.58 -18.69 15.01
CA PHE A 36 16.93 -17.65 15.79
C PHE A 36 17.57 -16.29 15.61
N SER A 37 18.91 -16.20 15.68
CA SER A 37 19.65 -14.96 15.53
C SER A 37 19.43 -14.33 14.16
N THR A 38 19.40 -15.13 13.10
CA THR A 38 19.08 -14.66 11.76
C THR A 38 17.67 -14.11 11.69
N SER A 39 16.68 -14.86 12.17
CA SER A 39 15.30 -14.45 12.22
C SER A 39 15.09 -13.18 13.06
N PHE A 40 15.81 -13.06 14.18
CA PHE A 40 15.80 -11.85 15.00
C PHE A 40 16.34 -10.65 14.24
N VAL A 41 17.47 -10.78 13.53
CA VAL A 41 18.05 -9.68 12.73
C VAL A 41 17.06 -9.24 11.64
N GLU A 42 16.48 -10.18 10.93
CA GLU A 42 15.51 -9.89 9.87
C GLU A 42 14.30 -9.13 10.40
N ARG A 43 13.80 -9.50 11.58
CA ARG A 43 12.59 -8.91 12.18
C ARG A 43 12.83 -7.61 12.92
N ASN A 44 13.86 -7.58 13.76
CA ASN A 44 14.00 -6.56 14.79
C ASN A 44 15.29 -5.74 14.71
N MET A 45 16.19 -6.02 13.76
CA MET A 45 17.37 -5.20 13.54
C MET A 45 17.24 -4.39 12.26
N ARG A 46 17.75 -3.16 12.27
CA ARG A 46 17.80 -2.27 11.11
C ARG A 46 19.17 -1.61 11.03
N ASP A 47 19.61 -1.41 9.81
CA ASP A 47 20.75 -0.56 9.52
C ASP A 47 20.22 0.86 9.37
N VAL A 48 20.66 1.78 10.22
CA VAL A 48 20.15 3.14 10.32
C VAL A 48 21.26 4.14 10.07
N THR A 49 21.02 5.08 9.15
CA THR A 49 21.90 6.23 8.94
C THR A 49 21.19 7.49 9.42
N ILE A 50 21.82 8.20 10.35
CA ILE A 50 21.33 9.46 10.91
C ILE A 50 22.14 10.57 10.28
N MET A 51 21.49 11.57 9.72
CA MET A 51 22.13 12.67 9.00
C MET A 51 21.47 14.00 9.33
N ASP A 52 22.29 15.03 9.41
CA ASP A 52 21.87 16.42 9.31
C ASP A 52 22.60 17.11 8.13
N SER A 53 22.54 18.42 8.05
CA SER A 53 23.21 19.19 7.00
C SER A 53 24.76 19.06 7.01
N ARG A 54 25.35 18.58 8.08
CA ARG A 54 26.80 18.60 8.34
C ARG A 54 27.43 17.23 8.53
N ALA A 55 26.70 16.29 9.11
CA ALA A 55 27.26 15.00 9.52
C ALA A 55 26.31 13.84 9.23
N GLY A 56 26.88 12.67 8.95
CA GLY A 56 26.17 11.41 8.83
C GLY A 56 26.79 10.34 9.71
N TYR A 57 25.96 9.56 10.41
CA TYR A 57 26.41 8.49 11.29
C TYR A 57 25.62 7.21 11.05
N LYS A 58 26.31 6.12 10.78
CA LYS A 58 25.71 4.82 10.53
C LYS A 58 25.78 3.94 11.78
N VAL A 59 24.62 3.38 12.18
CA VAL A 59 24.48 2.49 13.34
C VAL A 59 23.52 1.37 13.04
N GLN A 60 23.53 0.35 13.88
CA GLN A 60 22.45 -0.62 13.98
C GLN A 60 21.37 -0.08 14.92
N ALA A 61 20.14 -0.50 14.74
CA ALA A 61 19.05 -0.16 15.61
C ALA A 61 18.17 -1.37 15.88
N LEU A 62 17.70 -1.46 17.10
CA LEU A 62 16.71 -2.43 17.53
C LEU A 62 15.32 -1.82 17.31
N VAL A 63 14.44 -2.52 16.61
CA VAL A 63 13.09 -2.04 16.33
C VAL A 63 12.05 -2.94 16.98
N SER A 64 11.02 -2.30 17.55
CA SER A 64 9.86 -2.97 18.12
C SER A 64 8.64 -2.08 17.91
N GLU A 65 7.58 -2.62 17.33
CA GLU A 65 6.45 -1.81 16.89
C GLU A 65 6.93 -0.64 16.00
N GLN A 66 6.56 0.58 16.28
CA GLN A 66 7.06 1.79 15.57
C GLN A 66 8.16 2.52 16.35
N TYR A 67 8.80 1.84 17.29
CA TYR A 67 9.93 2.37 18.06
C TYR A 67 11.25 1.91 17.50
N ILE A 68 12.21 2.81 17.44
CA ILE A 68 13.60 2.57 17.07
C ILE A 68 14.46 2.86 18.29
N LEU A 69 15.14 1.85 18.81
CA LEU A 69 16.07 1.95 19.92
C LEU A 69 17.51 1.85 19.38
N LEU A 70 18.33 2.82 19.72
CA LEU A 70 19.74 2.88 19.32
C LEU A 70 20.58 3.61 20.36
N ASN A 71 21.89 3.70 20.11
CA ASN A 71 22.81 4.38 21.02
C ASN A 71 22.66 5.90 20.94
N LYS A 72 22.61 6.57 22.09
CA LYS A 72 22.55 8.04 22.22
C LYS A 72 23.73 8.71 21.54
N HIS A 73 24.92 8.13 21.61
CA HIS A 73 26.12 8.71 21.00
C HIS A 73 26.05 8.84 19.47
N ALA A 74 25.10 8.18 18.81
CA ALA A 74 24.83 8.35 17.37
C ALA A 74 24.38 9.78 17.02
N PHE A 75 23.86 10.53 17.98
CA PHE A 75 23.42 11.92 17.81
C PHE A 75 24.44 12.98 18.21
N ARG A 76 25.64 12.56 18.65
CA ARG A 76 26.65 13.48 19.23
C ARG A 76 27.11 14.61 18.32
N TYR A 77 26.98 14.47 17.01
CA TYR A 77 27.36 15.49 16.03
C TYR A 77 26.18 16.12 15.32
N ILE A 78 24.96 15.73 15.68
CA ILE A 78 23.74 16.26 15.10
C ILE A 78 23.41 17.58 15.79
N THR A 79 23.25 18.64 15.00
CA THR A 79 23.01 19.99 15.49
C THR A 79 21.73 20.60 14.95
N ASP A 80 21.18 20.06 13.86
CA ASP A 80 19.96 20.56 13.23
C ASP A 80 18.73 20.02 13.94
N ASP A 81 17.66 20.84 14.00
CA ASP A 81 16.37 20.38 14.51
C ASP A 81 15.69 19.35 13.59
N LYS A 82 15.98 19.43 12.29
CA LYS A 82 15.47 18.52 11.27
C LYS A 82 16.52 17.47 10.94
N ILE A 83 16.23 16.24 11.33
CA ILE A 83 17.16 15.12 11.23
C ILE A 83 16.61 14.14 10.20
N ARG A 84 17.45 13.77 9.22
CA ARG A 84 17.14 12.69 8.28
C ARG A 84 17.57 11.36 8.87
N ILE A 85 16.67 10.37 8.80
CA ILE A 85 16.92 8.99 9.21
C ILE A 85 16.60 8.08 8.03
N ASP A 86 17.60 7.37 7.54
CA ASP A 86 17.44 6.34 6.52
C ASP A 86 17.44 4.97 7.20
N ILE A 87 16.35 4.23 7.07
CA ILE A 87 16.14 2.93 7.70
C ILE A 87 16.21 1.85 6.63
N ARG A 88 17.12 0.88 6.80
CA ARG A 88 17.30 -0.24 5.88
C ARG A 88 16.91 -1.56 6.52
N HIS A 89 16.00 -2.27 5.90
CA HIS A 89 15.74 -3.68 6.19
C HIS A 89 16.80 -4.55 5.52
N LEU A 90 17.05 -5.73 6.08
CA LEU A 90 18.01 -6.69 5.56
C LEU A 90 17.76 -6.98 4.06
N GLY A 91 18.79 -6.77 3.24
CA GLY A 91 18.74 -7.01 1.79
C GLY A 91 17.81 -6.08 1.01
N ARG A 92 17.34 -4.98 1.60
CA ARG A 92 16.44 -4.01 0.97
C ARG A 92 17.11 -2.64 0.84
N GLU A 93 16.53 -1.80 0.00
CA GLU A 93 16.91 -0.39 -0.08
C GLU A 93 16.40 0.39 1.13
N PRO A 94 17.12 1.43 1.56
CA PRO A 94 16.68 2.24 2.69
C PRO A 94 15.44 3.06 2.36
N ILE A 95 14.67 3.37 3.40
CA ILE A 95 13.56 4.32 3.36
C ILE A 95 13.94 5.51 4.21
N GLY A 96 13.87 6.72 3.63
CA GLY A 96 14.20 7.96 4.31
C GLY A 96 13.02 8.59 5.02
N TYR A 97 13.27 9.12 6.21
CA TYR A 97 12.31 9.87 7.01
C TYR A 97 12.97 11.14 7.56
N TYR A 98 12.17 12.17 7.80
CA TYR A 98 12.57 13.28 8.65
C TYR A 98 11.93 13.14 10.03
N VAL A 99 12.72 13.36 11.05
CA VAL A 99 12.30 13.46 12.45
C VAL A 99 12.88 14.74 13.06
N THR A 100 12.31 15.16 14.18
CA THR A 100 12.79 16.29 14.97
C THR A 100 13.28 15.81 16.32
N MET A 101 13.94 16.66 17.08
CA MET A 101 14.35 16.33 18.45
C MET A 101 13.17 15.97 19.37
N LYS A 102 11.95 16.41 19.03
CA LYS A 102 10.73 16.03 19.78
C LYS A 102 10.36 14.55 19.61
N ASP A 103 10.74 13.96 18.49
CA ASP A 103 10.48 12.56 18.15
C ASP A 103 11.53 11.61 18.75
N ILE A 104 12.54 12.16 19.45
CA ILE A 104 13.68 11.43 20.00
C ILE A 104 13.77 11.69 21.51
N TYR A 105 13.70 10.64 22.30
CA TYR A 105 14.03 10.73 23.72
C TYR A 105 15.40 10.13 23.98
N MET A 106 16.26 10.89 24.62
CA MET A 106 17.62 10.48 25.00
C MET A 106 17.65 10.15 26.49
N ASP A 107 18.04 8.92 26.81
CA ASP A 107 18.18 8.48 28.20
C ASP A 107 19.25 9.30 28.94
N PRO A 108 18.95 9.96 30.05
CA PRO A 108 19.95 10.72 30.80
C PRO A 108 21.00 9.81 31.46
N ASP A 109 20.64 8.59 31.83
CA ASP A 109 21.44 7.69 32.65
C ASP A 109 22.27 6.69 31.84
N GLY A 110 21.86 6.38 30.62
CA GLY A 110 22.49 5.39 29.73
C GLY A 110 22.82 5.91 28.34
N ASP A 111 23.46 5.06 27.55
CA ASP A 111 23.76 5.30 26.13
C ASP A 111 22.61 4.83 25.23
N LEU A 112 21.40 5.29 25.53
CA LEU A 112 20.19 4.90 24.80
C LEU A 112 19.47 6.13 24.28
N ALA A 113 18.96 6.01 23.05
CA ALA A 113 17.99 6.90 22.47
C ALA A 113 16.84 6.09 21.87
N ILE A 114 15.62 6.53 22.07
CA ILE A 114 14.44 5.93 21.46
C ILE A 114 13.75 6.95 20.56
N ILE A 115 13.41 6.53 19.36
CA ILE A 115 12.71 7.35 18.35
C ILE A 115 11.35 6.74 18.10
N TYR A 116 10.34 7.56 17.98
CA TYR A 116 9.00 7.16 17.60
C TYR A 116 8.47 8.04 16.46
N SER A 117 7.88 7.40 15.47
CA SER A 117 7.05 8.08 14.47
C SER A 117 5.90 7.17 14.06
N PRO A 118 4.67 7.70 13.94
CA PRO A 118 3.54 6.93 13.41
C PRO A 118 3.73 6.50 11.95
N ALA A 119 4.67 7.12 11.23
CA ALA A 119 5.00 6.78 9.85
C ALA A 119 5.98 5.60 9.72
N PHE A 120 6.64 5.19 10.79
CA PHE A 120 7.60 4.07 10.73
C PHE A 120 6.88 2.75 10.48
N PRO A 121 7.49 1.84 9.67
CA PRO A 121 6.99 0.48 9.55
C PRO A 121 6.98 -0.21 10.92
N SER A 122 5.88 -0.88 11.24
CA SER A 122 5.78 -1.61 12.50
C SER A 122 6.59 -2.90 12.45
N ALA A 123 7.38 -3.13 13.48
CA ALA A 123 8.11 -4.38 13.70
C ALA A 123 7.44 -5.22 14.80
N ARG A 124 7.80 -6.49 14.86
CA ARG A 124 7.30 -7.39 15.89
C ARG A 124 7.76 -6.95 17.29
N LYS A 125 6.91 -7.07 18.28
CA LYS A 125 7.24 -6.78 19.70
C LYS A 125 8.41 -7.61 20.19
N ILE A 126 9.33 -6.98 20.93
CA ILE A 126 10.48 -7.64 21.56
C ILE A 126 10.30 -7.86 23.06
N ASP A 127 9.21 -7.38 23.65
CA ASP A 127 8.98 -7.40 25.10
C ASP A 127 9.22 -8.80 25.71
N ASN A 128 8.77 -9.85 25.02
CA ASN A 128 8.96 -11.23 25.46
C ASN A 128 10.41 -11.74 25.32
N LEU A 129 11.26 -11.04 24.57
CA LEU A 129 12.66 -11.40 24.40
C LEU A 129 13.55 -10.67 25.41
N LEU A 130 13.18 -9.46 25.82
CA LEU A 130 13.96 -8.70 26.78
C LEU A 130 14.07 -9.40 28.13
N MET A 131 15.26 -9.39 28.69
CA MET A 131 15.48 -9.83 30.06
C MET A 131 14.81 -8.86 31.01
N THR A 132 14.17 -9.37 32.05
CA THR A 132 13.78 -8.55 33.20
C THR A 132 15.00 -8.10 33.98
N SER A 133 14.87 -7.08 34.81
CA SER A 133 15.94 -6.66 35.72
C SER A 133 16.40 -7.77 36.64
N GLN A 134 15.45 -8.63 37.08
CA GLN A 134 15.78 -9.78 37.91
C GLN A 134 16.59 -10.84 37.14
N GLU A 135 16.20 -11.15 35.92
CA GLU A 135 16.96 -12.07 35.04
C GLU A 135 18.37 -11.55 34.76
N TYR A 136 18.51 -10.25 34.52
CA TYR A 136 19.82 -9.63 34.34
C TYR A 136 20.71 -9.76 35.59
N LEU A 137 20.16 -9.48 36.78
CA LEU A 137 20.93 -9.64 38.02
C LEU A 137 21.40 -11.06 38.24
N ALA A 138 20.60 -12.03 37.84
CA ALA A 138 20.93 -13.45 37.90
C ALA A 138 21.82 -13.96 36.75
N HIS A 139 22.10 -13.14 35.72
CA HIS A 139 22.99 -13.49 34.61
C HIS A 139 24.43 -13.62 35.09
N SER A 140 25.09 -14.73 34.74
CA SER A 140 26.37 -15.11 35.30
C SER A 140 27.55 -14.67 34.43
N LEU A 141 28.69 -14.45 35.02
CA LEU A 141 29.95 -14.27 34.29
C LEU A 141 30.29 -15.54 33.51
N GLY A 142 30.92 -15.40 32.36
CA GLY A 142 31.29 -16.51 31.49
C GLY A 142 30.16 -17.06 30.62
N GLU A 143 28.90 -16.63 30.81
CA GLU A 143 27.79 -17.00 29.93
C GLU A 143 28.03 -16.52 28.50
N GLU A 144 27.59 -17.33 27.54
CA GLU A 144 27.73 -17.05 26.11
C GLU A 144 26.78 -15.95 25.69
N LEU A 145 27.31 -15.03 24.90
CA LEU A 145 26.58 -13.93 24.29
C LEU A 145 26.78 -13.93 22.79
N ILE A 146 25.74 -13.50 22.08
CA ILE A 146 25.76 -13.41 20.62
C ILE A 146 25.43 -11.96 20.26
N ILE A 147 26.33 -11.33 19.54
CA ILE A 147 26.10 -10.01 18.93
C ILE A 147 25.62 -10.24 17.51
N ALA A 148 24.38 -9.83 17.24
CA ALA A 148 23.72 -10.03 15.97
C ALA A 148 23.44 -8.70 15.29
N SER A 149 23.82 -8.58 14.03
CA SER A 149 23.69 -7.34 13.24
C SER A 149 23.48 -7.66 11.77
N GLN A 150 23.15 -6.65 11.00
CA GLN A 150 23.13 -6.74 9.54
C GLN A 150 24.27 -5.93 8.91
N SER A 151 24.72 -6.37 7.75
CA SER A 151 25.65 -5.65 6.89
C SER A 151 25.20 -5.80 5.45
N GLY A 152 24.48 -4.78 4.95
CA GLY A 152 23.85 -4.86 3.62
C GLY A 152 22.80 -5.97 3.56
N SER A 153 23.05 -7.01 2.78
CA SER A 153 22.22 -8.21 2.65
C SER A 153 22.64 -9.38 3.54
N THR A 154 23.62 -9.17 4.38
CA THR A 154 24.28 -10.23 5.18
C THR A 154 23.94 -10.09 6.64
N VAL A 155 23.57 -11.21 7.30
CA VAL A 155 23.47 -11.30 8.75
C VAL A 155 24.83 -11.66 9.31
N VAL A 156 25.27 -10.89 10.30
CA VAL A 156 26.55 -11.10 10.99
C VAL A 156 26.27 -11.50 12.43
N ILE A 157 26.88 -12.61 12.84
CA ILE A 157 26.72 -13.22 14.16
C ILE A 157 28.10 -13.45 14.76
N ASP A 158 28.38 -12.79 15.88
CA ASP A 158 29.64 -12.87 16.60
C ASP A 158 29.40 -13.48 17.98
N HIS A 159 30.23 -14.48 18.35
CA HIS A 159 30.15 -15.16 19.64
C HIS A 159 31.10 -14.54 20.65
N HIS A 160 30.59 -14.29 21.84
CA HIS A 160 31.33 -13.70 22.94
C HIS A 160 30.99 -14.36 24.27
N ARG A 161 31.73 -14.02 25.32
CA ARG A 161 31.43 -14.42 26.70
C ARG A 161 31.42 -13.19 27.60
N CYS A 162 30.52 -13.19 28.59
CA CYS A 162 30.45 -12.15 29.60
C CYS A 162 31.72 -12.16 30.46
N LEU A 163 32.50 -11.09 30.42
CA LEU A 163 33.73 -10.94 31.24
C LEU A 163 33.45 -10.27 32.57
N SER A 164 32.71 -9.17 32.54
CA SER A 164 32.34 -8.40 33.74
C SER A 164 30.99 -7.73 33.54
N LYS A 165 30.38 -7.38 34.68
CA LYS A 165 29.26 -6.49 34.75
C LYS A 165 29.70 -5.22 35.46
N GLU A 166 29.37 -4.08 34.90
CA GLU A 166 29.78 -2.79 35.42
C GLU A 166 28.57 -1.87 35.56
N MET A 167 28.58 -1.00 36.55
CA MET A 167 27.55 0.02 36.77
C MET A 167 28.17 1.40 36.58
N ASP A 168 27.39 2.34 36.07
CA ASP A 168 27.82 3.72 35.86
C ASP A 168 29.13 3.85 35.10
N LEU A 169 29.34 3.02 34.11
CA LEU A 169 30.54 3.03 33.27
C LEU A 169 30.62 4.32 32.48
N VAL A 170 31.74 5.06 32.65
CA VAL A 170 32.01 6.29 31.94
C VAL A 170 33.10 6.05 30.91
N LEU A 171 32.74 6.18 29.65
CA LEU A 171 33.65 6.06 28.52
C LEU A 171 33.96 7.45 28.00
N LYS A 172 35.25 7.79 27.90
CA LYS A 172 35.73 9.09 27.42
C LYS A 172 36.68 8.91 26.24
N ASN A 173 36.48 9.72 25.22
CA ASN A 173 37.50 9.97 24.21
C ASN A 173 37.83 11.48 24.20
N LYS A 174 38.72 11.93 23.30
CA LYS A 174 39.19 13.33 23.25
C LYS A 174 38.06 14.37 23.08
N THR A 175 36.91 13.98 22.53
CA THR A 175 35.85 14.92 22.13
C THR A 175 34.49 14.60 22.72
N TYR A 176 34.29 13.46 23.34
CA TYR A 176 32.99 13.01 23.80
C TYR A 176 33.10 12.12 25.04
N GLN A 177 32.19 12.30 25.96
CA GLN A 177 32.02 11.46 27.14
C GLN A 177 30.65 10.78 27.06
N ASN A 178 30.60 9.48 27.25
CA ASN A 178 29.38 8.69 27.30
C ASN A 178 29.24 7.95 28.61
N LYS A 179 28.03 7.81 29.11
CA LYS A 179 27.73 7.08 30.33
C LYS A 179 26.86 5.88 29.96
N ILE A 180 27.14 4.73 30.56
CA ILE A 180 26.32 3.52 30.47
C ILE A 180 25.95 3.13 31.90
N ASP A 181 24.65 3.14 32.22
CA ASP A 181 24.14 2.83 33.56
C ASP A 181 24.43 1.37 33.98
N TYR A 182 24.14 0.42 33.11
CA TYR A 182 24.44 -0.98 33.28
C TYR A 182 25.14 -1.52 32.04
N ALA A 183 26.37 -1.98 32.22
CA ALA A 183 27.21 -2.49 31.14
C ALA A 183 27.58 -3.97 31.36
N VAL A 184 27.64 -4.70 30.28
CA VAL A 184 28.29 -6.00 30.19
C VAL A 184 29.51 -5.85 29.30
N MET A 185 30.68 -6.32 29.77
CA MET A 185 31.90 -6.29 28.99
C MET A 185 32.19 -7.64 28.39
N VAL A 186 32.54 -7.64 27.11
CA VAL A 186 33.01 -8.85 26.41
C VAL A 186 34.36 -8.59 25.75
N LYS A 187 35.17 -9.64 25.57
CA LYS A 187 36.41 -9.56 24.82
C LYS A 187 36.13 -9.55 23.31
N GLY A 188 36.70 -8.61 22.60
CA GLY A 188 36.59 -8.58 21.14
C GLY A 188 36.83 -7.18 20.57
N MET A 189 36.89 -7.13 19.27
CA MET A 189 36.95 -5.92 18.47
C MET A 189 35.63 -5.76 17.72
N THR A 190 35.26 -4.55 17.42
CA THR A 190 34.09 -4.25 16.61
C THR A 190 34.44 -3.46 15.34
N ALA A 191 33.57 -3.48 14.37
CA ALA A 191 33.69 -2.69 13.15
C ALA A 191 32.85 -1.40 13.23
N GLN A 192 33.24 -0.40 12.48
CA GLN A 192 32.47 0.83 12.36
C GLN A 192 31.04 0.54 11.86
N GLY A 193 30.04 1.18 12.46
CA GLY A 193 28.63 0.97 12.13
C GLY A 193 27.97 -0.21 12.84
N ARG A 194 28.65 -0.88 13.77
CA ARG A 194 28.12 -1.98 14.58
C ARG A 194 27.48 -1.55 15.90
N SER A 195 27.67 -0.31 16.35
CA SER A 195 26.95 0.23 17.51
C SER A 195 25.46 0.05 17.32
N GLY A 196 24.75 -0.38 18.37
CA GLY A 196 23.32 -0.69 18.33
C GLY A 196 23.00 -2.14 17.94
N SER A 197 23.98 -2.97 17.61
CA SER A 197 23.76 -4.41 17.33
C SER A 197 23.11 -5.10 18.51
N GLY A 198 22.11 -5.96 18.26
CA GLY A 198 21.40 -6.68 19.28
C GLY A 198 22.25 -7.75 19.94
N VAL A 199 22.18 -7.84 21.26
CA VAL A 199 22.97 -8.82 22.05
C VAL A 199 22.03 -9.84 22.68
N LEU A 200 22.18 -11.08 22.24
CA LEU A 200 21.37 -12.23 22.66
C LEU A 200 22.14 -13.11 23.62
N THR A 201 21.43 -13.72 24.54
CA THR A 201 21.94 -14.77 25.41
C THR A 201 21.00 -15.97 25.37
N TRP A 202 21.58 -17.16 25.53
CA TRP A 202 20.83 -18.45 25.52
C TRP A 202 20.84 -19.06 26.91
N ARG A 203 19.91 -18.65 27.72
CA ARG A 203 19.72 -19.19 29.07
C ARG A 203 18.54 -20.16 29.06
N THR A 204 18.74 -21.39 29.55
CA THR A 204 17.66 -22.37 29.75
C THR A 204 16.75 -22.58 28.52
N SER A 205 17.31 -22.95 27.38
CA SER A 205 16.59 -23.24 26.12
C SER A 205 15.76 -22.11 25.48
N ARG A 206 15.73 -20.90 26.03
CA ARG A 206 15.04 -19.75 25.45
C ARG A 206 16.01 -18.61 25.15
N PRO A 207 15.94 -18.03 23.94
CA PRO A 207 16.70 -16.84 23.63
C PRO A 207 16.19 -15.64 24.43
N ARG A 208 17.14 -14.83 24.94
CA ARG A 208 16.86 -13.58 25.64
C ARG A 208 17.69 -12.47 25.05
N LEU A 209 17.10 -11.27 24.95
CA LEU A 209 17.77 -10.06 24.52
C LEU A 209 18.33 -9.34 25.75
N LEU A 210 19.66 -9.23 25.84
CA LEU A 210 20.35 -8.58 26.95
C LEU A 210 20.43 -7.06 26.77
N GLY A 211 20.61 -6.61 25.53
CA GLY A 211 20.80 -5.18 25.24
C GLY A 211 21.37 -4.94 23.86
N ILE A 212 22.05 -3.82 23.69
CA ILE A 212 22.68 -3.42 22.43
C ILE A 212 24.16 -3.10 22.62
N GLN A 213 24.95 -3.37 21.59
CA GLN A 213 26.38 -3.02 21.57
C GLN A 213 26.54 -1.50 21.62
N ALA A 214 27.43 -1.01 22.51
CA ALA A 214 27.68 0.43 22.67
C ALA A 214 29.03 0.85 22.09
N TRP A 215 30.13 0.49 22.76
CA TRP A 215 31.44 1.00 22.46
C TRP A 215 32.51 -0.09 22.44
N GLU A 216 33.55 0.14 21.65
CA GLU A 216 34.81 -0.56 21.82
C GLU A 216 35.68 0.20 22.83
N VAL A 217 36.20 -0.51 23.80
CA VAL A 217 37.11 0.02 24.82
C VAL A 217 38.49 -0.52 24.56
N ASP A 218 39.35 0.37 24.10
CA ASP A 218 40.76 0.03 23.93
C ASP A 218 41.40 -0.20 25.30
N ASN A 219 41.97 -1.39 25.46
CA ASN A 219 42.75 -1.75 26.63
C ASN A 219 44.17 -2.16 26.18
N VAL A 220 45.17 -1.81 26.99
CA VAL A 220 46.59 -2.11 26.72
C VAL A 220 46.83 -3.60 26.53
N VAL A 221 45.98 -4.47 27.10
CA VAL A 221 46.16 -5.92 27.06
C VAL A 221 45.33 -6.60 25.96
N PHE A 222 44.05 -6.20 25.85
CA PHE A 222 43.14 -6.69 24.80
C PHE A 222 41.91 -5.79 24.68
N PRO A 223 41.36 -5.64 23.47
CA PRO A 223 40.15 -4.83 23.25
C PRO A 223 38.93 -5.49 23.90
N LYS A 224 38.03 -4.64 24.42
CA LYS A 224 36.74 -5.03 24.98
C LYS A 224 35.62 -4.30 24.30
N ILE A 225 34.47 -4.93 24.24
CA ILE A 225 33.22 -4.30 23.77
C ILE A 225 32.33 -4.09 24.99
N ALA A 226 31.86 -2.87 25.19
CA ALA A 226 30.83 -2.53 26.16
C ALA A 226 29.45 -2.68 25.54
N ILE A 227 28.57 -3.37 26.25
CA ILE A 227 27.19 -3.62 25.90
C ILE A 227 26.30 -2.82 26.85
N GLN A 228 25.46 -1.95 26.32
CA GLN A 228 24.42 -1.27 27.08
C GLN A 228 23.28 -2.26 27.35
N VAL A 229 23.05 -2.59 28.60
CA VAL A 229 21.97 -3.47 29.01
C VAL A 229 20.62 -2.75 28.83
N VAL A 230 19.66 -3.46 28.28
CA VAL A 230 18.28 -3.01 28.08
C VAL A 230 17.35 -4.05 28.69
N THR A 231 16.88 -3.81 29.89
CA THR A 231 15.86 -4.66 30.51
C THR A 231 14.47 -4.30 30.03
N LEU A 232 13.50 -5.21 30.24
CA LEU A 232 12.09 -4.97 29.91
C LEU A 232 11.58 -3.70 30.60
N GLU A 233 11.92 -3.52 31.88
CA GLU A 233 11.52 -2.35 32.66
C GLU A 233 12.14 -1.07 32.10
N LYS A 234 13.42 -1.10 31.71
CA LYS A 234 14.13 0.03 31.09
C LYS A 234 13.47 0.40 29.75
N PHE A 235 13.19 -0.58 28.93
CA PHE A 235 12.54 -0.37 27.63
C PHE A 235 11.13 0.20 27.78
N ASN A 236 10.33 -0.29 28.72
CA ASN A 236 9.00 0.22 29.00
C ASN A 236 9.04 1.67 29.53
N ASN A 237 10.04 1.99 30.34
CA ASN A 237 10.25 3.37 30.81
C ASN A 237 10.58 4.30 29.63
N LEU A 238 11.49 3.89 28.72
CA LEU A 238 11.83 4.67 27.53
C LEU A 238 10.61 4.89 26.62
N LYS A 239 9.80 3.85 26.40
CA LYS A 239 8.52 3.98 25.67
C LYS A 239 7.57 4.97 26.33
N THR A 240 7.47 4.98 27.64
CA THR A 240 6.63 5.92 28.39
C THR A 240 7.13 7.34 28.23
N MET A 241 8.43 7.56 28.35
CA MET A 241 9.03 8.90 28.24
C MET A 241 8.85 9.50 26.84
N ILE A 242 9.09 8.71 25.79
CA ILE A 242 8.89 9.20 24.41
C ILE A 242 7.40 9.48 24.11
N LYS A 243 6.48 8.66 24.59
CA LYS A 243 5.03 8.90 24.47
C LYS A 243 4.62 10.24 25.09
N GLN A 244 5.14 10.54 26.28
CA GLN A 244 4.88 11.82 26.94
C GLN A 244 5.47 13.01 26.18
N GLN A 245 6.66 12.84 25.62
CA GLN A 245 7.34 13.89 24.87
C GLN A 245 6.67 14.19 23.53
N VAL A 246 6.28 13.19 22.78
CA VAL A 246 5.61 13.32 21.49
C VAL A 246 4.15 13.77 21.63
N GLY A 247 3.50 13.40 22.73
CA GLY A 247 2.11 13.74 23.01
C GLY A 247 1.09 12.99 22.14
N ILE A 248 1.55 12.00 21.36
CA ILE A 248 0.70 11.13 20.52
C ILE A 248 0.70 9.73 21.12
N LEU A 249 -0.49 9.18 21.35
CA LEU A 249 -0.62 7.80 21.75
C LEU A 249 -0.43 6.90 20.52
N PRO A 250 0.47 5.92 20.53
CA PRO A 250 0.62 4.97 19.46
C PRO A 250 -0.60 4.05 19.37
N VAL A 251 -0.79 3.46 18.19
CA VAL A 251 -1.71 2.35 18.01
C VAL A 251 -0.99 1.07 18.44
N GLU A 252 -1.63 0.25 19.26
CA GLU A 252 -1.03 -0.98 19.81
C GLU A 252 -1.81 -2.22 19.34
N ARG A 253 -1.08 -3.25 18.86
CA ARG A 253 -1.68 -4.57 18.68
C ARG A 253 -1.84 -5.26 20.04
N LEU A 254 -3.05 -5.69 20.35
CA LEU A 254 -3.33 -6.43 21.57
C LEU A 254 -2.68 -7.83 21.55
N PHE A 255 -2.69 -8.45 20.38
CA PHE A 255 -2.16 -9.80 20.19
C PHE A 255 -1.31 -9.84 18.92
N GLU A 256 -0.13 -10.42 19.02
CA GLU A 256 0.59 -10.90 17.84
C GLU A 256 -0.10 -12.18 17.35
N PRO A 257 -0.25 -12.36 16.03
CA PRO A 257 -0.77 -13.61 15.50
C PRO A 257 0.08 -14.79 15.96
N GLU A 258 -0.58 -15.86 16.44
CA GLU A 258 0.11 -17.12 16.74
C GLU A 258 0.53 -17.78 15.43
N PHE A 259 1.83 -17.83 15.20
CA PHE A 259 2.39 -18.53 14.06
C PHE A 259 3.62 -19.31 14.46
N THR A 260 3.82 -20.39 13.74
CA THR A 260 5.09 -21.11 13.78
C THR A 260 6.03 -20.45 12.78
N GLU A 261 7.16 -19.94 13.23
CA GLU A 261 8.23 -19.54 12.32
C GLU A 261 8.72 -20.73 11.52
N VAL A 262 8.70 -20.59 10.21
CA VAL A 262 9.30 -21.60 9.35
C VAL A 262 10.70 -21.13 8.98
N ILE A 263 11.65 -21.88 9.46
CA ILE A 263 13.06 -21.65 9.26
C ILE A 263 13.58 -22.72 8.32
N GLY A 264 14.16 -22.35 7.18
CA GLY A 264 14.78 -23.30 6.30
C GLY A 264 15.21 -22.77 4.94
N ASN A 265 15.88 -23.61 4.19
CA ASN A 265 16.69 -23.30 3.03
C ASN A 265 16.05 -23.65 1.68
N GLU A 266 14.77 -23.96 1.60
CA GLU A 266 14.16 -24.38 0.34
C GLU A 266 13.55 -23.20 -0.43
N THR A 267 13.79 -23.15 -1.74
CA THR A 267 13.20 -22.22 -2.69
C THR A 267 11.68 -22.34 -2.64
N SER A 268 11.00 -21.32 -2.16
CA SER A 268 9.56 -21.24 -2.32
C SER A 268 9.22 -20.63 -3.68
N ALA A 269 8.00 -20.84 -4.11
CA ALA A 269 7.43 -20.14 -5.26
C ALA A 269 7.38 -18.60 -5.07
N PHE A 270 7.81 -18.08 -3.93
CA PHE A 270 7.73 -16.69 -3.50
C PHE A 270 9.10 -16.11 -3.14
N GLU A 271 10.06 -16.26 -4.02
CA GLU A 271 11.45 -15.80 -3.81
C GLU A 271 11.56 -14.30 -3.44
N ASP A 272 10.60 -13.48 -3.88
CA ASP A 272 10.56 -12.05 -3.59
C ASP A 272 9.81 -11.68 -2.31
N VAL A 273 9.22 -12.66 -1.61
CA VAL A 273 8.56 -12.41 -0.32
C VAL A 273 9.60 -12.30 0.78
N PRO A 274 9.49 -11.31 1.67
CA PRO A 274 10.49 -11.16 2.72
C PRO A 274 10.54 -12.36 3.64
N PRO A 275 11.66 -12.51 4.31
CA PRO A 275 11.98 -13.68 5.14
C PRO A 275 11.12 -13.86 6.40
N GLN A 276 10.16 -12.97 6.66
CA GLN A 276 9.21 -13.08 7.79
C GLN A 276 8.00 -13.97 7.47
N ASN A 277 8.23 -15.08 6.83
CA ASN A 277 7.15 -16.00 6.51
C ASN A 277 6.78 -16.81 7.73
N LEU A 278 5.54 -16.65 8.12
CA LEU A 278 4.93 -17.34 9.22
C LEU A 278 3.92 -18.31 8.62
N VAL A 279 3.77 -19.48 9.22
CA VAL A 279 2.82 -20.49 8.74
C VAL A 279 1.72 -20.63 9.77
N CYS A 280 0.47 -20.53 9.34
CA CYS A 280 -0.67 -20.80 10.20
C CYS A 280 -0.94 -22.31 10.27
N ASN A 281 -1.60 -22.73 11.33
CA ASN A 281 -2.07 -24.11 11.50
C ASN A 281 -3.12 -24.47 10.44
N ASP A 282 -3.28 -25.74 10.14
CA ASP A 282 -4.18 -26.26 9.09
C ASP A 282 -5.64 -25.83 9.27
N GLU A 283 -6.09 -25.58 10.49
CA GLU A 283 -7.44 -25.09 10.80
C GLU A 283 -7.73 -23.69 10.26
N HIS A 284 -6.68 -22.89 10.04
CA HIS A 284 -6.77 -21.51 9.56
C HIS A 284 -6.33 -21.35 8.10
N TYR A 285 -6.41 -22.42 7.33
CA TYR A 285 -6.06 -22.39 5.92
C TYR A 285 -7.10 -21.61 5.10
N VAL A 286 -6.62 -20.69 4.25
CA VAL A 286 -7.45 -19.99 3.28
C VAL A 286 -7.39 -20.70 1.95
N GLY A 287 -8.56 -21.10 1.42
CA GLY A 287 -8.66 -21.72 0.11
C GLY A 287 -8.22 -20.77 -1.01
N VAL A 288 -7.53 -21.32 -2.00
CA VAL A 288 -7.04 -20.55 -3.16
C VAL A 288 -7.98 -20.73 -4.36
N VAL A 289 -8.32 -19.62 -5.03
CA VAL A 289 -9.08 -19.67 -6.30
C VAL A 289 -8.19 -20.27 -7.39
N LYS A 290 -8.70 -21.25 -8.12
CA LYS A 290 -7.91 -22.09 -9.02
C LYS A 290 -8.25 -21.97 -10.48
N ARG A 291 -9.48 -21.62 -10.80
CA ARG A 291 -9.96 -21.53 -12.19
C ARG A 291 -10.68 -20.21 -12.40
N SER A 292 -10.38 -19.58 -13.53
CA SER A 292 -11.09 -18.39 -13.97
C SER A 292 -12.55 -18.72 -14.31
N LEU A 293 -13.44 -17.82 -13.92
CA LEU A 293 -14.83 -17.80 -14.38
C LEU A 293 -14.98 -17.14 -15.75
N ILE A 294 -13.91 -16.52 -16.26
CA ILE A 294 -13.91 -15.88 -17.57
C ILE A 294 -13.63 -16.93 -18.62
N LYS A 295 -14.51 -17.04 -19.61
CA LYS A 295 -14.41 -18.00 -20.72
C LYS A 295 -14.54 -17.29 -22.06
N PRO A 296 -14.03 -17.87 -23.15
CA PRO A 296 -14.32 -17.37 -24.48
C PRO A 296 -15.84 -17.30 -24.71
N SER A 297 -16.29 -16.27 -25.40
CA SER A 297 -17.68 -16.16 -25.82
C SER A 297 -18.08 -17.27 -26.79
N VAL A 298 -19.36 -17.49 -26.92
CA VAL A 298 -19.91 -18.55 -27.80
C VAL A 298 -19.53 -18.39 -29.28
N ILE A 299 -19.14 -17.21 -29.71
CA ILE A 299 -18.73 -16.90 -31.10
C ILE A 299 -17.25 -16.49 -31.21
N PHE A 300 -16.44 -16.80 -30.20
CA PHE A 300 -15.06 -16.33 -30.09
C PHE A 300 -14.18 -16.61 -31.33
N GLU A 301 -14.27 -17.81 -31.87
CA GLU A 301 -13.48 -18.18 -33.06
C GLU A 301 -13.96 -17.47 -34.32
N ASN A 302 -15.27 -17.26 -34.46
CA ASN A 302 -15.84 -16.55 -35.62
C ASN A 302 -15.54 -15.02 -35.53
N LEU A 303 -15.43 -14.45 -34.30
CA LEU A 303 -14.95 -13.08 -34.11
C LEU A 303 -13.52 -12.90 -34.62
N LYS A 304 -12.63 -13.85 -34.35
CA LYS A 304 -11.25 -13.83 -34.90
C LYS A 304 -11.22 -13.80 -36.42
N GLN A 305 -12.09 -14.55 -37.06
CA GLN A 305 -12.20 -14.55 -38.53
C GLN A 305 -12.65 -13.18 -39.07
N GLN A 306 -13.41 -12.44 -38.29
CA GLN A 306 -13.84 -11.06 -38.57
C GLN A 306 -12.83 -9.99 -38.09
N GLN A 307 -11.60 -10.37 -37.72
CA GLN A 307 -10.53 -9.51 -37.22
C GLN A 307 -10.86 -8.82 -35.88
N ILE A 308 -11.83 -9.29 -35.13
CA ILE A 308 -12.08 -8.88 -33.75
C ILE A 308 -11.27 -9.81 -32.84
N VAL A 309 -10.11 -9.34 -32.44
CA VAL A 309 -9.14 -10.12 -31.66
C VAL A 309 -8.86 -9.42 -30.34
N SER A 310 -9.13 -10.14 -29.25
CA SER A 310 -8.73 -9.66 -27.91
C SER A 310 -7.22 -9.80 -27.72
N GLN A 311 -6.56 -8.73 -27.30
CA GLN A 311 -5.17 -8.72 -26.89
C GLN A 311 -4.98 -9.13 -25.40
N SER A 312 -6.07 -9.52 -24.76
CA SER A 312 -6.12 -9.92 -23.35
C SER A 312 -6.64 -11.34 -23.21
N CYS A 313 -6.26 -11.99 -22.13
CA CYS A 313 -6.81 -13.27 -21.72
C CYS A 313 -7.00 -13.31 -20.19
N PRO A 314 -7.75 -14.27 -19.65
CA PRO A 314 -7.88 -14.45 -18.21
C PRO A 314 -6.52 -14.63 -17.55
N ALA A 315 -6.28 -13.94 -16.44
CA ALA A 315 -5.07 -14.06 -15.66
C ALA A 315 -4.83 -15.51 -15.21
N ALA A 316 -3.59 -15.92 -15.11
CA ALA A 316 -3.24 -17.21 -14.50
C ALA A 316 -3.45 -17.10 -12.98
N LEU A 317 -4.30 -17.96 -12.41
CA LEU A 317 -4.64 -17.94 -10.99
C LEU A 317 -3.82 -18.94 -10.16
N SER A 318 -3.06 -19.80 -10.84
CA SER A 318 -2.25 -20.84 -10.21
C SER A 318 -0.98 -21.09 -11.02
N GLN A 319 0.06 -21.51 -10.36
CA GLN A 319 1.31 -21.99 -11.02
C GLN A 319 1.11 -23.24 -11.88
N PHE A 320 -0.02 -23.92 -11.73
CA PHE A 320 -0.38 -25.11 -12.54
C PHE A 320 -1.25 -24.78 -13.75
N ASP A 321 -1.45 -23.50 -14.07
CA ASP A 321 -2.18 -23.10 -15.28
C ASP A 321 -1.40 -23.58 -16.53
N PRO A 322 -2.00 -24.45 -17.37
CA PRO A 322 -1.31 -25.01 -18.53
C PRO A 322 -0.99 -23.99 -19.62
N ARG A 323 -1.54 -22.79 -19.53
CA ARG A 323 -1.29 -21.70 -20.48
C ARG A 323 -0.01 -20.92 -20.16
N LEU A 324 0.57 -21.10 -18.96
CA LEU A 324 1.79 -20.43 -18.56
C LEU A 324 2.94 -20.78 -19.49
N TYR A 325 3.80 -19.79 -19.75
CA TYR A 325 4.99 -19.99 -20.56
C TYR A 325 5.87 -21.11 -19.98
N HIS A 326 6.23 -22.08 -20.80
CA HIS A 326 7.01 -23.22 -20.37
C HIS A 326 8.40 -22.80 -19.86
N GLY A 327 8.67 -23.08 -18.61
CA GLY A 327 9.91 -22.71 -17.92
C GLY A 327 9.75 -21.72 -16.79
N SER A 328 8.65 -20.99 -16.72
CA SER A 328 8.36 -20.14 -15.56
C SER A 328 7.90 -21.01 -14.38
N LYS A 329 8.81 -21.28 -13.44
CA LYS A 329 8.48 -21.90 -12.14
C LYS A 329 7.94 -20.89 -11.13
N ILE A 330 7.83 -19.63 -11.51
CA ILE A 330 7.45 -18.52 -10.65
C ILE A 330 5.94 -18.51 -10.49
N HIS A 331 5.49 -18.45 -9.24
CA HIS A 331 4.07 -18.34 -8.96
C HIS A 331 3.48 -17.02 -9.51
N PRO A 332 2.30 -17.01 -10.16
CA PRO A 332 1.73 -15.82 -10.79
C PRO A 332 1.56 -14.61 -9.86
N LEU A 333 1.42 -14.82 -8.56
CA LEU A 333 1.26 -13.76 -7.55
C LEU A 333 2.58 -13.20 -7.00
N THR A 334 3.74 -13.77 -7.34
CA THR A 334 5.04 -13.34 -6.79
C THR A 334 5.26 -11.84 -6.99
N HIS A 335 4.94 -11.34 -8.17
CA HIS A 335 5.04 -9.91 -8.47
C HIS A 335 4.14 -9.04 -7.56
N SER A 336 2.95 -9.52 -7.24
CA SER A 336 2.01 -8.80 -6.35
C SER A 336 2.49 -8.78 -4.91
N PHE A 337 3.11 -9.83 -4.42
CA PHE A 337 3.66 -9.85 -3.06
C PHE A 337 4.90 -8.98 -2.96
N GLY A 338 5.79 -9.01 -3.93
CA GLY A 338 7.02 -8.20 -3.96
C GLY A 338 6.78 -6.69 -3.98
N LYS A 339 5.59 -6.24 -4.37
CA LYS A 339 5.28 -4.82 -4.49
C LYS A 339 5.42 -3.99 -3.19
N TYR A 340 5.27 -4.64 -2.03
CA TYR A 340 5.29 -3.96 -0.72
C TYR A 340 6.69 -3.80 -0.11
N PHE A 341 7.76 -4.22 -0.79
CA PHE A 341 9.10 -4.37 -0.20
C PHE A 341 10.19 -3.54 -0.88
N ARG A 342 9.82 -2.59 -1.70
CA ARG A 342 10.77 -1.66 -2.35
C ARG A 342 11.04 -0.46 -1.47
N GLY A 343 12.28 0.04 -1.47
CA GLY A 343 12.68 1.22 -0.69
C GLY A 343 12.34 2.53 -1.40
N ASN A 344 12.26 3.61 -0.63
CA ASN A 344 12.15 4.99 -1.09
C ASN A 344 13.12 5.85 -0.28
N ILE A 345 14.16 6.32 -0.93
CA ILE A 345 15.29 6.95 -0.26
C ILE A 345 14.98 8.39 0.16
N GLU A 346 14.28 9.16 -0.69
CA GLU A 346 14.02 10.58 -0.39
C GLU A 346 12.84 10.75 0.57
N PRO A 347 13.02 11.37 1.72
CA PRO A 347 11.96 11.69 2.66
C PRO A 347 11.14 12.90 2.21
N PHE A 348 9.87 12.98 2.62
CA PHE A 348 9.06 14.18 2.46
C PHE A 348 9.47 15.27 3.44
N ASP A 349 9.55 16.52 2.96
CA ASP A 349 9.79 17.67 3.82
C ASP A 349 8.55 17.97 4.69
N PRO A 350 8.65 17.89 6.03
CA PRO A 350 7.51 18.08 6.91
C PRO A 350 6.87 19.46 6.80
N GLN A 351 7.65 20.51 6.57
CA GLN A 351 7.13 21.87 6.45
C GLN A 351 6.31 22.07 5.19
N ILE A 352 6.76 21.45 4.08
CA ILE A 352 6.00 21.46 2.83
C ILE A 352 4.72 20.64 3.00
N MET A 353 4.78 19.49 3.65
CA MET A 353 3.61 18.66 3.91
C MET A 353 2.56 19.36 4.79
N ASP A 354 2.98 20.09 5.82
CA ASP A 354 2.09 20.89 6.68
C ASP A 354 1.45 22.04 5.89
N TYR A 355 2.21 22.73 5.04
CA TYR A 355 1.70 23.75 4.15
C TYR A 355 0.63 23.18 3.18
N ILE A 356 0.90 22.03 2.56
CA ILE A 356 -0.05 21.34 1.68
C ILE A 356 -1.31 20.95 2.45
N THR A 357 -1.15 20.35 3.62
CA THR A 357 -2.27 19.89 4.46
C THR A 357 -3.26 21.02 4.72
N THR A 358 -2.77 22.16 5.19
CA THR A 358 -3.60 23.31 5.52
C THR A 358 -4.23 23.96 4.28
N GLY A 359 -3.46 24.15 3.23
CA GLY A 359 -3.91 24.80 1.99
C GLY A 359 -4.92 23.93 1.24
N LEU A 360 -4.63 22.64 1.10
CA LEU A 360 -5.51 21.71 0.40
C LEU A 360 -6.82 21.50 1.14
N ALA A 361 -6.80 21.39 2.49
CA ALA A 361 -8.02 21.29 3.29
C ALA A 361 -8.95 22.48 3.07
N LYS A 362 -8.41 23.71 3.07
CA LYS A 362 -9.19 24.92 2.77
C LYS A 362 -9.79 24.90 1.36
N TYR A 363 -9.00 24.52 0.37
CA TYR A 363 -9.46 24.46 -1.02
C TYR A 363 -10.57 23.42 -1.19
N ILE A 364 -10.37 22.19 -0.70
CA ILE A 364 -11.40 21.16 -0.78
C ILE A 364 -12.68 21.62 -0.09
N PHE A 365 -12.58 22.11 1.14
CA PHE A 365 -13.74 22.60 1.89
C PHE A 365 -14.55 23.64 1.12
N SER A 366 -13.89 24.54 0.38
CA SER A 366 -14.56 25.55 -0.45
C SER A 366 -15.35 24.99 -1.64
N ARG A 367 -15.09 23.76 -2.02
CA ARG A 367 -15.72 23.07 -3.15
C ARG A 367 -16.86 22.13 -2.74
N LEU A 368 -17.00 21.84 -1.44
CA LEU A 368 -18.02 20.93 -0.95
C LEU A 368 -19.37 21.65 -0.76
N ASP A 369 -20.45 20.93 -1.03
CA ASP A 369 -21.83 21.39 -0.87
C ASP A 369 -22.32 21.32 0.60
N LYS A 370 -21.49 20.78 1.50
CA LYS A 370 -21.79 20.51 2.90
C LYS A 370 -20.57 20.86 3.77
N ASN A 371 -20.83 21.39 4.96
CA ASN A 371 -19.80 21.88 5.86
C ASN A 371 -19.73 21.14 7.21
N SER A 372 -20.59 20.15 7.42
CA SER A 372 -20.59 19.31 8.61
C SER A 372 -20.83 17.86 8.23
N PHE A 373 -20.14 16.97 8.89
CA PHE A 373 -20.14 15.53 8.63
C PHE A 373 -20.46 14.78 9.91
N ARG A 374 -21.25 13.74 9.80
CA ARG A 374 -21.71 12.96 10.94
C ARG A 374 -21.20 11.53 10.92
N GLU A 375 -21.13 10.94 12.08
CA GLU A 375 -20.99 9.51 12.24
C GLU A 375 -22.31 8.81 11.85
N LEU A 376 -22.21 7.68 11.14
CA LEU A 376 -23.36 6.90 10.72
C LEU A 376 -23.75 5.88 11.79
N ASP A 377 -25.03 5.53 11.84
CA ASP A 377 -25.51 4.40 12.62
C ASP A 377 -25.24 3.06 11.92
N PHE A 378 -25.49 1.95 12.61
CA PHE A 378 -25.20 0.60 12.09
C PHE A 378 -25.96 0.31 10.78
N GLU A 379 -27.22 0.70 10.68
CA GLU A 379 -28.04 0.49 9.49
C GLU A 379 -27.45 1.28 8.31
N GLU A 380 -27.18 2.56 8.50
CA GLU A 380 -26.59 3.44 7.49
C GLU A 380 -25.22 2.97 7.05
N VAL A 381 -24.43 2.38 7.93
CA VAL A 381 -23.14 1.76 7.57
C VAL A 381 -23.33 0.67 6.53
N VAL A 382 -24.38 -0.13 6.64
CA VAL A 382 -24.67 -1.25 5.73
C VAL A 382 -25.34 -0.79 4.44
N ILE A 383 -26.43 -0.04 4.54
CA ILE A 383 -27.26 0.33 3.38
C ILE A 383 -26.88 1.66 2.75
N GLY A 384 -26.04 2.44 3.38
CA GLY A 384 -25.75 3.81 2.97
C GLY A 384 -26.80 4.81 3.49
N THR A 385 -26.60 6.07 3.18
CA THR A 385 -27.56 7.13 3.45
C THR A 385 -28.44 7.37 2.21
N ARG A 386 -29.44 8.23 2.31
CA ARG A 386 -30.27 8.63 1.16
C ARG A 386 -29.59 9.66 0.25
N GLU A 387 -28.38 10.10 0.60
CA GLU A 387 -27.63 11.07 -0.19
C GLU A 387 -26.95 10.40 -1.38
N ASP A 388 -26.85 11.09 -2.50
CA ASP A 388 -26.12 10.64 -3.67
C ASP A 388 -24.64 10.40 -3.32
N GLY A 389 -24.08 9.32 -3.87
CA GLY A 389 -22.71 8.88 -3.58
C GLY A 389 -22.57 8.00 -2.33
N SER A 390 -23.64 7.82 -1.56
CA SER A 390 -23.67 6.95 -0.38
C SER A 390 -24.27 5.59 -0.73
N ASN A 391 -23.45 4.69 -1.25
CA ASN A 391 -23.90 3.38 -1.73
C ASN A 391 -23.95 2.33 -0.61
N PRO A 392 -24.85 1.33 -0.71
CA PRO A 392 -24.87 0.20 0.18
C PRO A 392 -23.58 -0.63 0.10
N MET A 393 -23.29 -1.35 1.16
CA MET A 393 -22.14 -2.24 1.25
C MET A 393 -22.33 -3.45 0.32
N ASN A 394 -21.27 -3.85 -0.38
CA ASN A 394 -21.33 -5.06 -1.20
C ASN A 394 -21.37 -6.32 -0.32
N LEU A 395 -22.57 -6.88 -0.13
CA LEU A 395 -22.77 -8.08 0.66
C LEU A 395 -22.37 -9.39 -0.07
N SER A 396 -22.14 -9.32 -1.39
CA SER A 396 -21.66 -10.48 -2.16
C SER A 396 -20.16 -10.71 -2.08
N SER A 397 -19.41 -9.75 -1.54
CA SER A 397 -17.95 -9.89 -1.33
C SER A 397 -17.64 -10.61 -0.02
N SER A 398 -16.42 -11.13 0.09
CA SER A 398 -15.96 -11.85 1.27
C SER A 398 -16.06 -11.01 2.56
N PRO A 399 -16.41 -11.62 3.71
CA PRO A 399 -16.39 -10.96 5.00
C PRO A 399 -14.98 -10.84 5.61
N GLY A 400 -13.98 -11.49 5.04
CA GLY A 400 -12.62 -11.47 5.56
C GLY A 400 -12.39 -12.41 6.75
N ILE A 401 -11.16 -12.44 7.26
CA ILE A 401 -10.81 -13.20 8.46
C ILE A 401 -11.31 -12.45 9.71
N PRO A 402 -11.87 -13.15 10.72
CA PRO A 402 -11.94 -14.61 10.89
C PRO A 402 -13.14 -15.31 10.22
N PHE A 403 -14.10 -14.59 9.70
CA PHE A 403 -15.39 -15.12 9.25
C PHE A 403 -15.29 -16.17 8.14
N ILE A 404 -14.26 -16.10 7.29
CA ILE A 404 -14.04 -17.09 6.20
C ILE A 404 -13.63 -18.48 6.69
N PHE A 405 -13.27 -18.64 7.96
CA PHE A 405 -12.92 -19.95 8.53
C PHE A 405 -14.14 -20.77 8.91
N ASP A 406 -15.27 -20.13 9.10
CA ASP A 406 -16.55 -20.83 9.24
C ASP A 406 -17.06 -21.24 7.86
N LYS A 407 -16.82 -22.49 7.51
CA LYS A 407 -17.20 -23.09 6.21
C LYS A 407 -18.70 -23.34 6.05
N THR A 408 -19.47 -23.18 7.13
CA THR A 408 -20.94 -23.32 7.09
C THR A 408 -21.59 -22.06 6.51
N LEU A 409 -20.88 -20.93 6.54
CA LEU A 409 -21.36 -19.63 6.11
C LEU A 409 -20.91 -19.32 4.67
N LYS A 410 -21.79 -18.64 3.92
CA LYS A 410 -21.59 -18.30 2.49
C LYS A 410 -21.03 -16.90 2.27
N GLY A 411 -20.90 -16.09 3.32
CA GLY A 411 -20.39 -14.75 3.25
C GLY A 411 -21.16 -13.73 4.08
N LYS A 412 -21.04 -12.45 3.77
CA LYS A 412 -21.71 -11.37 4.50
C LYS A 412 -23.23 -11.50 4.56
N LYS A 413 -23.84 -12.14 3.55
CA LYS A 413 -25.29 -12.33 3.47
C LYS A 413 -25.84 -13.21 4.59
N ASP A 414 -25.02 -14.00 5.24
CA ASP A 414 -25.42 -14.81 6.38
C ASP A 414 -25.59 -13.98 7.65
N TYR A 415 -24.96 -12.83 7.71
CA TYR A 415 -25.02 -11.90 8.83
C TYR A 415 -25.93 -10.69 8.59
N LEU A 416 -26.07 -10.27 7.34
CA LEU A 416 -26.73 -9.03 6.94
C LEU A 416 -27.53 -9.27 5.65
N GLN A 417 -28.80 -8.86 5.63
CA GLN A 417 -29.62 -8.94 4.42
C GLN A 417 -30.30 -7.62 4.14
N ILE A 418 -30.31 -7.24 2.88
CA ILE A 418 -31.00 -6.05 2.36
C ILE A 418 -32.15 -6.57 1.48
N ASP A 419 -33.35 -6.06 1.69
CA ASP A 419 -34.50 -6.41 0.89
C ASP A 419 -34.55 -5.66 -0.46
N ASP A 420 -35.55 -5.97 -1.27
CA ASP A 420 -35.75 -5.37 -2.60
C ASP A 420 -36.06 -3.87 -2.55
N SER A 421 -36.46 -3.35 -1.37
CA SER A 421 -36.70 -1.92 -1.16
C SER A 421 -35.38 -1.17 -0.79
N GLY A 422 -34.29 -1.90 -0.55
CA GLY A 422 -33.01 -1.37 -0.10
C GLY A 422 -32.92 -1.18 1.42
N ALA A 423 -33.89 -1.68 2.19
CA ALA A 423 -33.86 -1.63 3.65
C ALA A 423 -33.15 -2.85 4.25
N LEU A 424 -32.55 -2.66 5.42
CA LEU A 424 -31.90 -3.74 6.15
C LEU A 424 -32.94 -4.65 6.78
N SER A 425 -33.12 -5.85 6.22
CA SER A 425 -34.18 -6.81 6.60
C SER A 425 -33.76 -7.85 7.62
N TYR A 426 -32.47 -8.08 7.77
CA TYR A 426 -31.91 -9.03 8.74
C TYR A 426 -30.56 -8.57 9.24
N ILE A 427 -30.35 -8.72 10.54
CA ILE A 427 -29.09 -8.50 11.26
C ILE A 427 -28.85 -9.69 12.19
N ASP A 428 -27.72 -10.34 12.06
CA ASP A 428 -27.26 -11.30 13.05
C ASP A 428 -26.82 -10.56 14.33
N THR A 429 -27.45 -10.88 15.45
CA THR A 429 -27.25 -10.15 16.71
C THR A 429 -25.85 -10.34 17.27
N ASP A 430 -25.26 -11.54 17.14
CA ASP A 430 -23.90 -11.80 17.64
C ASP A 430 -22.87 -11.07 16.79
N PHE A 431 -23.04 -11.06 15.46
CA PHE A 431 -22.20 -10.29 14.54
C PHE A 431 -22.23 -8.79 14.89
N GLN A 432 -23.41 -8.24 15.14
CA GLN A 432 -23.54 -6.84 15.55
C GLN A 432 -22.86 -6.55 16.88
N LEU A 433 -23.00 -7.44 17.87
CA LEU A 433 -22.35 -7.29 19.16
C LEU A 433 -20.82 -7.38 19.04
N GLN A 434 -20.31 -8.29 18.22
CA GLN A 434 -18.88 -8.41 17.92
C GLN A 434 -18.36 -7.14 17.22
N TYR A 435 -19.13 -6.57 16.32
CA TYR A 435 -18.75 -5.30 15.69
C TYR A 435 -18.60 -4.17 16.70
N TYR A 436 -19.53 -4.01 17.64
CA TYR A 436 -19.43 -2.97 18.66
C TYR A 436 -18.22 -3.18 19.60
N LYS A 437 -17.91 -4.42 19.95
CA LYS A 437 -16.69 -4.74 20.70
C LYS A 437 -15.42 -4.39 19.91
N PHE A 438 -15.42 -4.70 18.61
CA PHE A 438 -14.34 -4.35 17.71
C PHE A 438 -14.16 -2.83 17.63
N LEU A 439 -15.24 -2.08 17.45
CA LEU A 439 -15.22 -0.63 17.36
C LEU A 439 -14.65 0.00 18.64
N ASN A 440 -15.10 -0.47 19.80
CA ASN A 440 -14.58 -0.02 21.10
C ASN A 440 -13.06 -0.27 21.25
N THR A 441 -12.55 -1.34 20.68
CA THR A 441 -11.11 -1.61 20.65
C THR A 441 -10.37 -0.56 19.83
N LEU A 442 -10.88 -0.22 18.65
CA LEU A 442 -10.28 0.82 17.80
C LEU A 442 -10.34 2.22 18.45
N GLU A 443 -11.43 2.54 19.15
CA GLU A 443 -11.60 3.80 19.90
C GLU A 443 -10.50 4.00 20.96
N ASN A 444 -10.00 2.92 21.52
CA ASN A 444 -8.90 2.90 22.48
C ASN A 444 -7.51 2.81 21.82
N ARG A 445 -7.40 3.01 20.50
CA ARG A 445 -6.17 2.88 19.72
C ARG A 445 -5.52 1.50 19.85
N GLN A 446 -6.34 0.49 19.95
CA GLN A 446 -5.93 -0.89 20.05
C GLN A 446 -6.44 -1.68 18.84
N LEU A 447 -5.64 -2.61 18.36
CA LEU A 447 -6.02 -3.50 17.27
C LEU A 447 -6.34 -4.89 17.81
N PRO A 448 -7.53 -5.41 17.52
CA PRO A 448 -7.86 -6.78 17.82
C PRO A 448 -7.04 -7.73 16.92
N TYR A 449 -7.09 -9.02 17.24
CA TYR A 449 -6.47 -10.04 16.40
C TYR A 449 -7.22 -10.17 15.08
N THR A 450 -6.68 -9.54 14.04
CA THR A 450 -7.15 -9.68 12.67
C THR A 450 -5.97 -9.75 11.72
N ARG A 451 -6.19 -10.33 10.57
CA ARG A 451 -5.28 -10.31 9.43
C ARG A 451 -6.06 -10.22 8.14
N ALA A 452 -5.45 -9.64 7.13
CA ALA A 452 -5.97 -9.66 5.79
C ALA A 452 -5.59 -10.97 5.09
N TYR A 453 -6.21 -11.26 3.97
CA TYR A 453 -5.78 -12.37 3.13
C TYR A 453 -5.78 -12.00 1.65
N ASP A 454 -4.85 -12.60 0.91
CA ASP A 454 -4.68 -12.40 -0.51
C ASP A 454 -5.33 -13.54 -1.31
N PHE A 455 -5.91 -13.17 -2.45
CA PHE A 455 -6.32 -14.11 -3.47
C PHE A 455 -6.06 -13.52 -4.87
N PRO A 456 -5.83 -14.36 -5.89
CA PRO A 456 -5.58 -13.91 -7.22
C PRO A 456 -6.85 -13.27 -7.82
N LYS A 457 -6.69 -12.12 -8.47
CA LYS A 457 -7.77 -11.41 -9.13
C LYS A 457 -8.11 -12.07 -10.45
N ASP A 458 -9.35 -12.56 -10.56
CA ASP A 458 -9.88 -13.12 -11.82
C ASP A 458 -10.31 -12.00 -12.75
N GLU A 459 -9.44 -11.61 -13.65
CA GLU A 459 -9.63 -10.50 -14.59
C GLU A 459 -8.92 -10.75 -15.91
N LEU A 460 -9.33 -10.02 -16.94
CA LEU A 460 -8.60 -9.99 -18.20
C LEU A 460 -7.31 -9.16 -18.06
N ARG A 461 -6.22 -9.71 -18.56
CA ARG A 461 -4.90 -9.07 -18.58
C ARG A 461 -4.32 -9.16 -19.98
N PRO A 462 -3.49 -8.20 -20.41
CA PRO A 462 -2.67 -8.37 -21.62
C PRO A 462 -1.96 -9.75 -21.58
N ILE A 463 -1.98 -10.46 -22.69
CA ILE A 463 -1.55 -11.87 -22.76
C ILE A 463 -0.17 -12.10 -22.12
N GLN A 464 0.81 -11.25 -22.44
CA GLN A 464 2.17 -11.36 -21.86
C GLN A 464 2.19 -11.19 -20.33
N LYS A 465 1.31 -10.34 -19.78
CA LYS A 465 1.19 -10.14 -18.33
C LYS A 465 0.40 -11.27 -17.65
N ALA A 466 -0.55 -11.87 -18.37
CA ALA A 466 -1.34 -12.98 -17.86
C ALA A 466 -0.55 -14.28 -17.77
N LEU A 467 0.23 -14.57 -18.79
CA LEU A 467 0.86 -15.89 -19.01
C LEU A 467 2.38 -15.86 -18.85
N GLY A 468 2.99 -14.69 -18.82
CA GLY A 468 4.43 -14.53 -18.82
C GLY A 468 5.03 -14.67 -20.23
N SER A 469 6.34 -14.56 -20.31
CA SER A 469 7.17 -14.73 -21.49
C SER A 469 8.54 -15.27 -21.09
N GLU A 470 9.41 -15.51 -22.05
CA GLU A 470 10.79 -15.96 -21.80
C GLU A 470 11.53 -15.07 -20.79
N ASN A 471 11.31 -13.77 -20.85
CA ASN A 471 12.02 -12.77 -20.05
C ASN A 471 11.18 -12.10 -18.95
N SER A 472 9.93 -12.51 -18.78
CA SER A 472 9.04 -11.89 -17.80
C SER A 472 8.06 -12.90 -17.20
N PRO A 473 8.05 -13.07 -15.87
CA PRO A 473 7.09 -13.94 -15.21
C PRO A 473 5.66 -13.40 -15.34
N PRO A 474 4.65 -14.26 -15.16
CA PRO A 474 3.27 -13.82 -15.11
C PRO A 474 3.06 -12.82 -13.98
N LYS A 475 2.19 -11.83 -14.22
CA LYS A 475 1.93 -10.71 -13.30
C LYS A 475 0.45 -10.65 -12.93
N THR A 476 -0.04 -11.70 -12.29
CA THR A 476 -1.40 -11.71 -11.74
C THR A 476 -1.50 -10.75 -10.57
N ARG A 477 -2.54 -9.93 -10.54
CA ARG A 477 -2.79 -9.04 -9.40
C ARG A 477 -3.43 -9.83 -8.27
N SER A 478 -3.07 -9.49 -7.03
CA SER A 478 -3.78 -9.95 -5.84
C SER A 478 -4.87 -8.95 -5.45
N VAL A 479 -5.93 -9.49 -4.88
CA VAL A 479 -6.89 -8.71 -4.08
C VAL A 479 -6.63 -9.07 -2.63
N THR A 480 -6.37 -8.06 -1.81
CA THR A 480 -6.15 -8.23 -0.37
C THR A 480 -7.43 -7.85 0.35
N CYS A 481 -8.05 -8.80 1.03
CA CYS A 481 -9.30 -8.62 1.73
C CYS A 481 -9.07 -8.40 3.23
N MET A 482 -9.57 -7.29 3.75
CA MET A 482 -9.61 -7.01 5.20
C MET A 482 -10.87 -7.62 5.83
N SER A 483 -10.87 -7.74 7.16
CA SER A 483 -12.10 -8.05 7.89
C SER A 483 -13.19 -7.02 7.60
N VAL A 484 -14.42 -7.50 7.44
CA VAL A 484 -15.61 -6.66 7.20
C VAL A 484 -15.77 -5.58 8.28
N PHE A 485 -15.33 -5.82 9.50
CA PHE A 485 -15.42 -4.84 10.58
C PHE A 485 -14.57 -3.59 10.36
N TYR A 486 -13.41 -3.71 9.71
CA TYR A 486 -12.64 -2.52 9.29
C TYR A 486 -13.37 -1.74 8.21
N VAL A 487 -14.02 -2.46 7.27
CA VAL A 487 -14.84 -1.82 6.22
C VAL A 487 -15.99 -1.05 6.84
N MET A 488 -16.70 -1.66 7.78
CA MET A 488 -17.83 -1.03 8.49
C MET A 488 -17.38 0.18 9.32
N ALA A 489 -16.29 0.06 10.07
CA ALA A 489 -15.77 1.14 10.91
C ALA A 489 -15.32 2.35 10.07
N TRP A 490 -14.66 2.14 8.94
CA TRP A 490 -14.29 3.21 8.01
C TRP A 490 -15.51 3.91 7.42
N ARG A 491 -16.50 3.13 7.01
CA ARG A 491 -17.77 3.68 6.49
C ARG A 491 -18.51 4.47 7.57
N GLN A 492 -18.56 3.98 8.80
CA GLN A 492 -19.22 4.64 9.92
C GLN A 492 -18.69 6.05 10.14
N VAL A 493 -17.38 6.25 10.00
CA VAL A 493 -16.75 7.55 10.25
C VAL A 493 -16.76 8.45 9.01
N LEU A 494 -16.51 7.89 7.82
CA LEU A 494 -16.18 8.69 6.63
C LEU A 494 -17.13 8.55 5.44
N LEU A 495 -18.14 7.68 5.47
CA LEU A 495 -19.02 7.54 4.30
C LEU A 495 -19.75 8.84 3.95
N ASP A 496 -20.22 9.59 4.94
CA ASP A 496 -20.84 10.89 4.76
C ASP A 496 -19.89 11.92 4.11
N PHE A 497 -18.64 11.91 4.52
CA PHE A 497 -17.59 12.74 3.92
C PHE A 497 -17.32 12.33 2.47
N TRP A 498 -17.12 11.04 2.21
CA TRP A 498 -16.82 10.55 0.86
C TRP A 498 -17.98 10.75 -0.10
N ALA A 499 -19.23 10.57 0.33
CA ALA A 499 -20.40 10.87 -0.49
C ALA A 499 -20.40 12.34 -0.95
N THR A 500 -20.02 13.24 -0.05
CA THR A 500 -19.91 14.68 -0.37
C THR A 500 -18.76 14.95 -1.35
N MET A 501 -17.61 14.30 -1.18
CA MET A 501 -16.51 14.39 -2.13
C MET A 501 -16.88 13.85 -3.52
N HIS A 502 -17.64 12.75 -3.59
CA HIS A 502 -18.11 12.18 -4.86
C HIS A 502 -19.05 13.13 -5.59
N ARG A 503 -19.96 13.83 -4.88
CA ARG A 503 -20.85 14.83 -5.50
C ARG A 503 -20.10 16.04 -6.04
N ALA A 504 -18.96 16.39 -5.45
CA ALA A 504 -18.11 17.48 -5.95
C ALA A 504 -17.34 17.11 -7.23
N ALA A 505 -17.27 15.83 -7.59
CA ALA A 505 -16.55 15.33 -8.77
C ALA A 505 -17.36 15.54 -10.06
N ASP A 506 -17.38 16.76 -10.57
CA ASP A 506 -18.16 17.22 -11.73
C ASP A 506 -17.31 17.40 -13.02
N GLY A 507 -16.08 16.93 -13.01
CA GLY A 507 -15.11 17.13 -14.10
C GLY A 507 -14.28 18.41 -13.98
N THR A 508 -14.60 19.33 -13.07
CA THR A 508 -13.82 20.55 -12.81
C THR A 508 -13.07 20.51 -11.48
N PHE A 509 -13.22 19.43 -10.75
CA PHE A 509 -12.59 19.16 -9.47
C PHE A 509 -11.48 18.11 -9.62
N THR A 510 -10.32 18.37 -9.05
CA THR A 510 -9.16 17.47 -9.20
C THR A 510 -9.43 16.05 -8.69
N PHE A 511 -10.21 15.89 -7.63
CA PHE A 511 -10.66 14.61 -7.11
C PHE A 511 -11.77 14.04 -8.00
N CYS A 512 -11.48 12.96 -8.72
CA CYS A 512 -12.41 12.38 -9.72
C CYS A 512 -13.21 11.15 -9.28
N PRO A 513 -12.95 10.43 -8.17
CA PRO A 513 -13.89 9.39 -7.73
C PRO A 513 -15.31 9.99 -7.59
N GLY A 514 -16.29 9.35 -8.24
CA GLY A 514 -17.66 9.90 -8.37
C GLY A 514 -17.98 10.52 -9.73
N ILE A 515 -16.98 10.84 -10.56
CA ILE A 515 -17.20 11.37 -11.91
C ILE A 515 -18.01 10.39 -12.78
N ASN A 516 -18.93 10.91 -13.56
CA ASN A 516 -19.64 10.17 -14.60
C ASN A 516 -18.98 10.40 -15.97
N PRO A 517 -18.10 9.50 -16.43
CA PRO A 517 -17.39 9.70 -17.70
C PRO A 517 -18.29 9.53 -18.94
N GLU A 518 -19.46 8.95 -18.79
CA GLU A 518 -20.45 8.80 -19.88
C GLU A 518 -21.36 10.02 -20.00
N GLY A 519 -21.37 10.91 -19.04
CA GLY A 519 -22.23 12.07 -18.96
C GLY A 519 -21.50 13.41 -19.19
N PRO A 520 -22.16 14.52 -18.83
CA PRO A 520 -21.64 15.88 -18.98
C PRO A 520 -20.33 16.14 -18.26
N ASP A 521 -20.01 15.39 -17.20
CA ASP A 521 -18.78 15.58 -16.44
C ASP A 521 -17.54 15.40 -17.33
N TRP A 522 -17.61 14.52 -18.33
CA TRP A 522 -16.50 14.29 -19.26
C TRP A 522 -16.28 15.51 -20.18
N ASN A 523 -17.34 16.16 -20.61
CA ASN A 523 -17.27 17.42 -21.31
C ASN A 523 -16.70 18.53 -20.41
N ASN A 524 -17.17 18.62 -19.17
CA ASN A 524 -16.65 19.58 -18.20
C ASN A 524 -15.14 19.37 -17.97
N ALA A 525 -14.69 18.13 -17.90
CA ALA A 525 -13.28 17.77 -17.76
C ALA A 525 -12.46 18.27 -18.95
N PHE A 526 -12.95 18.13 -20.18
CA PHE A 526 -12.28 18.68 -21.36
C PHE A 526 -12.11 20.19 -21.26
N HIS A 527 -13.18 20.92 -20.97
CA HIS A 527 -13.11 22.38 -20.88
C HIS A 527 -12.27 22.86 -19.70
N TYR A 528 -12.30 22.16 -18.59
CA TYR A 528 -11.43 22.45 -17.44
C TYR A 528 -9.94 22.27 -17.78
N LEU A 529 -9.61 21.17 -18.44
CA LEU A 529 -8.23 20.88 -18.85
C LEU A 529 -7.78 21.83 -20.00
N SER A 530 -8.67 22.21 -20.92
CA SER A 530 -8.38 23.10 -22.06
C SER A 530 -8.07 24.54 -21.65
N ARG A 531 -8.18 24.90 -20.38
CA ARG A 531 -7.79 26.21 -19.86
C ARG A 531 -6.31 26.51 -20.09
N HIS A 532 -5.48 25.46 -20.22
CA HIS A 532 -4.05 25.59 -20.41
C HIS A 532 -3.58 24.82 -21.65
N PRO A 533 -2.57 25.35 -22.38
CA PRO A 533 -2.18 24.82 -23.70
C PRO A 533 -1.32 23.54 -23.62
N ASN A 534 -0.61 23.32 -22.53
CA ASN A 534 0.32 22.19 -22.38
C ASN A 534 -0.30 21.09 -21.57
N ALA A 535 -0.21 19.84 -22.01
CA ALA A 535 -0.75 18.69 -21.30
C ALA A 535 0.30 17.61 -21.08
N VAL A 536 0.15 16.84 -20.04
CA VAL A 536 0.89 15.60 -19.76
C VAL A 536 -0.02 14.61 -19.04
N ASP A 537 0.25 13.34 -19.28
CA ASP A 537 -0.39 12.21 -18.57
C ASP A 537 0.67 11.25 -18.06
N PHE A 538 0.40 10.56 -16.96
CA PHE A 538 1.32 9.62 -16.34
C PHE A 538 0.63 8.33 -15.94
N ASP A 539 1.35 7.22 -16.05
CA ASP A 539 1.02 5.91 -15.48
C ASP A 539 2.02 5.62 -14.37
N VAL A 540 1.57 5.66 -13.12
CA VAL A 540 2.42 5.41 -11.96
C VAL A 540 2.54 3.90 -11.75
N SER A 541 3.75 3.39 -11.87
CA SER A 541 4.01 1.96 -11.73
C SER A 541 3.80 1.51 -10.28
N ASN A 542 2.94 0.50 -10.08
CA ASN A 542 2.71 -0.13 -8.78
C ASN A 542 2.38 0.87 -7.66
N TRP A 543 1.45 1.79 -7.91
CA TRP A 543 1.04 2.84 -6.97
C TRP A 543 0.75 2.30 -5.57
N ASP A 544 -0.15 1.31 -5.46
CA ASP A 544 -0.56 0.74 -4.17
C ASP A 544 0.63 0.25 -3.34
N GLY A 545 1.62 -0.38 -4.00
CA GLY A 545 2.81 -0.90 -3.32
C GLY A 545 3.84 0.18 -2.98
N HIS A 546 3.90 1.27 -3.74
CA HIS A 546 4.82 2.39 -3.50
C HIS A 546 4.28 3.43 -2.54
N LEU A 547 2.97 3.38 -2.20
CA LEU A 547 2.35 4.37 -1.33
C LEU A 547 3.01 4.36 0.06
N ARG A 548 3.48 5.51 0.47
CA ARG A 548 4.14 5.72 1.77
C ARG A 548 3.10 6.08 2.83
N PHE A 549 3.32 5.57 4.04
CA PHE A 549 2.41 5.86 5.15
C PHE A 549 2.38 7.35 5.52
N GLU A 550 3.50 8.07 5.41
CA GLU A 550 3.56 9.52 5.60
C GLU A 550 2.56 10.28 4.72
N LEU A 551 2.48 9.89 3.44
CA LEU A 551 1.56 10.50 2.48
C LEU A 551 0.10 10.21 2.85
N PHE A 552 -0.19 8.99 3.26
CA PHE A 552 -1.53 8.59 3.72
C PHE A 552 -1.93 9.31 5.02
N LEU A 553 -1.02 9.43 5.97
CA LEU A 553 -1.26 10.19 7.22
C LEU A 553 -1.52 11.67 6.93
N THR A 554 -0.80 12.24 5.97
CA THR A 554 -1.05 13.62 5.52
C THR A 554 -2.45 13.76 4.91
N ALA A 555 -2.86 12.82 4.06
CA ALA A 555 -4.21 12.78 3.51
C ALA A 555 -5.28 12.65 4.61
N LEU A 556 -5.03 11.81 5.60
CA LEU A 556 -5.91 11.68 6.76
C LEU A 556 -6.01 12.98 7.56
N ASN A 557 -4.91 13.71 7.72
CA ASN A 557 -4.90 15.01 8.38
C ASN A 557 -5.70 16.06 7.59
N VAL A 558 -5.64 16.06 6.26
CA VAL A 558 -6.51 16.88 5.40
C VAL A 558 -7.98 16.59 5.70
N ILE A 559 -8.36 15.31 5.74
CA ILE A 559 -9.73 14.89 6.06
C ILE A 559 -10.13 15.36 7.47
N LYS A 560 -9.26 15.17 8.46
CA LYS A 560 -9.53 15.61 9.85
C LYS A 560 -9.74 17.13 9.97
N LEU A 561 -9.00 17.92 9.19
CA LEU A 561 -9.19 19.38 9.16
C LEU A 561 -10.53 19.78 8.54
N ILE A 562 -11.01 19.05 7.57
CA ILE A 562 -12.29 19.31 6.89
C ILE A 562 -13.46 18.76 7.70
N ALA A 563 -13.43 17.49 8.03
CA ALA A 563 -14.54 16.78 8.66
C ALA A 563 -14.63 17.01 10.17
N LYS A 564 -13.53 17.41 10.82
CA LYS A 564 -13.41 17.69 12.26
C LYS A 564 -14.03 16.61 13.15
N PRO A 565 -13.66 15.33 12.95
CA PRO A 565 -14.16 14.26 13.79
C PRO A 565 -13.72 14.46 15.25
N CYS A 566 -14.53 14.01 16.21
CA CYS A 566 -14.15 14.01 17.61
C CYS A 566 -12.95 13.07 17.88
N GLU A 567 -12.31 13.19 19.04
CA GLU A 567 -11.13 12.39 19.39
C GLU A 567 -11.37 10.88 19.25
N ARG A 568 -12.52 10.38 19.70
CA ARG A 568 -12.92 8.98 19.55
C ARG A 568 -12.89 8.52 18.09
N LEU A 569 -13.46 9.30 17.17
CA LEU A 569 -13.47 8.98 15.73
C LEU A 569 -12.08 9.12 15.13
N CYS A 570 -11.28 10.07 15.56
CA CYS A 570 -9.87 10.18 15.17
C CYS A 570 -9.09 8.91 15.56
N ASN A 571 -9.32 8.39 16.77
CA ASN A 571 -8.68 7.16 17.23
C ASN A 571 -9.05 5.95 16.37
N ILE A 572 -10.32 5.83 15.95
CA ILE A 572 -10.76 4.79 15.01
C ILE A 572 -10.01 4.91 13.68
N LEU A 573 -9.96 6.11 13.10
CA LEU A 573 -9.28 6.36 11.83
C LEU A 573 -7.78 6.04 11.91
N ASP A 574 -7.11 6.44 12.98
CA ASP A 574 -5.69 6.16 13.19
C ASP A 574 -5.43 4.65 13.34
N SER A 575 -6.29 3.95 14.06
CA SER A 575 -6.20 2.50 14.24
C SER A 575 -6.39 1.74 12.92
N ILE A 576 -7.38 2.13 12.12
CA ILE A 576 -7.60 1.53 10.79
C ILE A 576 -6.42 1.83 9.88
N SER A 577 -5.92 3.07 9.86
CA SER A 577 -4.79 3.48 9.03
C SER A 577 -3.52 2.69 9.37
N PHE A 578 -3.26 2.47 10.65
CA PHE A 578 -2.17 1.62 11.10
C PHE A 578 -2.30 0.20 10.54
N GLU A 579 -3.49 -0.41 10.65
CA GLU A 579 -3.73 -1.75 10.13
C GLU A 579 -3.56 -1.81 8.61
N VAL A 580 -4.06 -0.83 7.87
CA VAL A 580 -3.92 -0.77 6.42
C VAL A 580 -2.46 -0.83 5.96
N PHE A 581 -1.55 -0.18 6.69
CA PHE A 581 -0.12 -0.14 6.33
C PHE A 581 0.75 -1.21 6.98
N ASN A 582 0.34 -1.75 8.11
CA ASN A 582 1.13 -2.71 8.89
C ASN A 582 0.45 -4.06 9.06
N SER A 583 -0.55 -4.38 8.24
CA SER A 583 -1.29 -5.63 8.34
C SER A 583 -0.43 -6.86 8.11
N TYR A 584 -0.78 -7.90 8.83
CA TYR A 584 -0.40 -9.25 8.46
C TYR A 584 -1.32 -9.74 7.35
N ILE A 585 -0.74 -10.30 6.29
CA ILE A 585 -1.46 -10.79 5.13
C ILE A 585 -1.22 -12.28 4.99
N GLN A 586 -2.30 -13.03 4.87
CA GLN A 586 -2.26 -14.47 4.65
C GLN A 586 -2.54 -14.80 3.19
N TYR A 587 -1.71 -15.65 2.60
CA TYR A 587 -1.99 -16.33 1.35
C TYR A 587 -1.86 -17.83 1.57
N SER A 588 -2.92 -18.59 1.36
CA SER A 588 -2.93 -20.01 1.70
C SER A 588 -2.63 -20.23 3.20
N ASN A 589 -1.52 -20.85 3.55
CA ASN A 589 -1.05 -21.03 4.92
C ASN A 589 0.12 -20.10 5.28
N ILE A 590 0.55 -19.25 4.36
CA ILE A 590 1.68 -18.35 4.54
C ILE A 590 1.19 -16.99 5.01
N ILE A 591 1.86 -16.43 6.00
CA ILE A 591 1.58 -15.10 6.54
C ILE A 591 2.84 -14.25 6.41
N TYR A 592 2.67 -13.05 5.91
CA TYR A 592 3.73 -12.05 5.83
C TYR A 592 3.23 -10.69 6.32
N GLN A 593 4.11 -9.88 6.85
CA GLN A 593 3.82 -8.50 7.23
C GLN A 593 4.38 -7.56 6.15
N LYS A 594 3.53 -6.70 5.61
CA LYS A 594 3.99 -5.66 4.72
C LYS A 594 4.56 -4.46 5.49
N HIS A 595 5.43 -3.70 4.85
CA HIS A 595 6.10 -2.56 5.46
C HIS A 595 5.68 -1.21 4.88
N ARG A 596 4.93 -1.23 3.79
CA ARG A 596 4.38 -0.04 3.13
C ARG A 596 3.29 -0.44 2.15
N GLY A 597 2.69 0.55 1.52
CA GLY A 597 1.65 0.34 0.53
C GLY A 597 0.27 0.16 1.14
N ILE A 598 -0.73 0.38 0.34
CA ILE A 598 -2.14 0.27 0.71
C ILE A 598 -2.70 -1.09 0.32
N ILE A 599 -3.62 -1.61 1.12
CA ILE A 599 -4.35 -2.83 0.82
C ILE A 599 -5.44 -2.53 -0.22
N SER A 600 -5.50 -3.31 -1.31
CA SER A 600 -6.50 -3.11 -2.38
C SER A 600 -7.94 -3.31 -1.95
N GLY A 601 -8.20 -4.10 -0.92
CA GLY A 601 -9.54 -4.34 -0.33
C GLY A 601 -9.92 -3.37 0.80
N PHE A 602 -9.16 -2.32 0.99
CA PHE A 602 -9.51 -1.23 1.89
C PHE A 602 -10.70 -0.42 1.31
N PRO A 603 -11.72 -0.08 2.11
CA PRO A 603 -12.97 0.50 1.60
C PRO A 603 -12.84 1.89 1.00
N GLY A 604 -11.80 2.62 1.32
CA GLY A 604 -11.51 3.95 0.78
C GLY A 604 -10.31 3.96 -0.18
N THR A 605 -10.00 2.84 -0.82
CA THR A 605 -8.78 2.73 -1.65
C THR A 605 -8.74 3.75 -2.78
N ALA A 606 -9.81 3.89 -3.55
CA ALA A 606 -9.84 4.84 -4.67
C ALA A 606 -9.74 6.29 -4.19
N GLU A 607 -10.51 6.63 -3.16
CA GLU A 607 -10.58 7.96 -2.58
C GLU A 607 -9.28 8.37 -1.91
N MET A 608 -8.72 7.52 -1.05
CA MET A 608 -7.46 7.79 -0.37
C MET A 608 -6.29 7.82 -1.34
N ASN A 609 -6.24 6.92 -2.32
CA ASN A 609 -5.22 6.95 -3.36
C ASN A 609 -5.30 8.26 -4.16
N THR A 610 -6.49 8.73 -4.50
CA THR A 610 -6.68 10.00 -5.21
C THR A 610 -6.18 11.18 -4.36
N LEU A 611 -6.55 11.23 -3.09
CA LEU A 611 -6.12 12.31 -2.20
C LEU A 611 -4.61 12.27 -1.95
N CYS A 612 -4.03 11.10 -1.76
CA CYS A 612 -2.59 10.93 -1.63
C CYS A 612 -1.86 11.37 -2.91
N HIS A 613 -2.37 11.01 -4.07
CA HIS A 613 -1.79 11.40 -5.35
C HIS A 613 -1.88 12.92 -5.56
N TRP A 614 -2.98 13.53 -5.15
CA TRP A 614 -3.13 14.98 -5.19
C TRP A 614 -2.10 15.69 -4.31
N ILE A 615 -1.91 15.22 -3.08
CA ILE A 615 -0.88 15.73 -2.19
C ILE A 615 0.51 15.56 -2.81
N LEU A 616 0.79 14.40 -3.38
CA LEU A 616 2.07 14.11 -4.02
C LEU A 616 2.36 15.05 -5.20
N ILE A 617 1.38 15.29 -6.07
CA ILE A 617 1.59 16.20 -7.21
C ILE A 617 1.74 17.66 -6.79
N ILE A 618 1.06 18.09 -5.72
CA ILE A 618 1.29 19.41 -5.13
C ILE A 618 2.72 19.50 -4.58
N TYR A 619 3.17 18.46 -3.88
CA TYR A 619 4.55 18.39 -3.39
C TYR A 619 5.57 18.51 -4.54
N ILE A 620 5.36 17.74 -5.62
CA ILE A 620 6.19 17.79 -6.83
C ILE A 620 6.17 19.18 -7.45
N TYR A 621 5.00 19.82 -7.54
CA TYR A 621 4.87 21.17 -8.05
C TYR A 621 5.68 22.17 -7.23
N LEU A 622 5.56 22.14 -5.91
CA LEU A 622 6.30 23.04 -5.01
C LEU A 622 7.80 22.82 -5.09
N GLN A 623 8.25 21.59 -5.22
CA GLN A 623 9.66 21.26 -5.41
C GLN A 623 10.18 21.77 -6.78
N SER A 624 9.39 21.61 -7.83
CA SER A 624 9.76 22.02 -9.20
C SER A 624 9.81 23.52 -9.37
N THR A 625 9.00 24.27 -8.64
CA THR A 625 8.89 25.73 -8.74
C THR A 625 9.64 26.47 -7.63
N GLN A 626 10.45 25.77 -6.84
CA GLN A 626 11.19 26.37 -5.74
C GLN A 626 12.04 27.57 -6.21
N GLY A 627 11.97 28.69 -5.49
CA GLY A 627 12.69 29.92 -5.83
C GLY A 627 12.04 30.77 -6.93
N THR A 628 10.86 30.40 -7.40
CA THR A 628 10.07 31.19 -8.38
C THR A 628 8.85 31.85 -7.71
N ILE A 629 8.23 32.80 -8.41
CA ILE A 629 6.98 33.43 -7.98
C ILE A 629 5.79 32.45 -8.01
N TYR A 630 5.93 31.32 -8.67
CA TYR A 630 4.88 30.29 -8.81
C TYR A 630 4.86 29.31 -7.65
N ASN A 631 5.78 29.41 -6.69
CA ASN A 631 5.93 28.45 -5.59
C ASN A 631 4.86 28.58 -4.50
N THR A 632 3.59 28.58 -4.88
CA THR A 632 2.44 28.60 -3.96
C THR A 632 1.31 27.72 -4.49
N LEU A 633 0.44 27.23 -3.60
CA LEU A 633 -0.75 26.49 -3.98
C LEU A 633 -1.72 27.34 -4.82
N SER A 634 -1.83 28.63 -4.51
CA SER A 634 -2.67 29.56 -5.29
C SER A 634 -2.18 29.70 -6.73
N ALA A 635 -0.87 29.82 -6.95
CA ALA A 635 -0.30 29.85 -8.29
C ALA A 635 -0.52 28.52 -9.02
N MET A 636 -0.37 27.39 -8.32
CA MET A 636 -0.68 26.08 -8.89
C MET A 636 -2.11 26.00 -9.41
N LEU A 637 -3.11 26.40 -8.61
CA LEU A 637 -4.52 26.38 -8.97
C LEU A 637 -4.84 27.32 -10.14
N THR A 638 -4.08 28.43 -10.29
CA THR A 638 -4.25 29.38 -11.38
C THR A 638 -3.62 28.88 -12.69
N HIS A 639 -2.45 28.27 -12.61
CA HIS A 639 -1.62 27.91 -13.78
C HIS A 639 -1.70 26.44 -14.18
N THR A 640 -2.47 25.62 -13.45
CA THR A 640 -2.67 24.21 -13.78
C THR A 640 -4.15 23.82 -13.75
N SER A 641 -4.50 22.78 -14.49
CA SER A 641 -5.73 22.02 -14.31
C SER A 641 -5.35 20.54 -14.20
N ILE A 642 -5.82 19.89 -13.14
CA ILE A 642 -5.38 18.53 -12.80
C ILE A 642 -6.61 17.68 -12.48
N LEU A 643 -6.67 16.49 -13.06
CA LEU A 643 -7.65 15.47 -12.73
C LEU A 643 -6.95 14.19 -12.28
N ILE A 644 -7.42 13.61 -11.19
CA ILE A 644 -6.82 12.42 -10.57
C ILE A 644 -7.90 11.42 -10.20
N TYR A 645 -7.67 10.15 -10.56
CA TYR A 645 -8.45 9.01 -10.09
C TYR A 645 -7.50 7.88 -9.67
N GLY A 646 -7.23 7.76 -8.37
CA GLY A 646 -6.24 6.82 -7.85
C GLY A 646 -4.84 7.12 -8.36
N ASP A 647 -4.27 6.20 -9.11
CA ASP A 647 -2.96 6.33 -9.77
C ASP A 647 -3.01 7.05 -11.12
N ASP A 648 -4.19 7.19 -11.71
CA ASP A 648 -4.38 7.82 -13.02
C ASP A 648 -4.44 9.34 -12.88
N ILE A 649 -3.62 10.05 -13.63
CA ILE A 649 -3.48 11.51 -13.57
C ILE A 649 -3.29 12.13 -14.94
N ILE A 650 -3.98 13.24 -15.15
CA ILE A 650 -3.78 14.13 -16.29
C ILE A 650 -3.61 15.58 -15.80
N ILE A 651 -2.64 16.27 -16.37
CA ILE A 651 -2.28 17.63 -15.98
C ILE A 651 -2.21 18.51 -17.21
N THR A 652 -2.83 19.69 -17.14
CA THR A 652 -2.55 20.77 -18.09
C THR A 652 -1.95 21.97 -17.35
N PHE A 653 -1.11 22.74 -18.03
CA PHE A 653 -0.40 23.86 -17.42
C PHE A 653 -0.10 24.97 -18.42
N SER A 654 0.07 26.20 -17.89
CA SER A 654 0.32 27.39 -18.66
C SER A 654 1.75 27.42 -19.26
N ASP A 655 1.95 28.22 -20.31
CA ASP A 655 3.28 28.43 -20.91
C ASP A 655 4.28 29.02 -19.90
N ASP A 656 3.82 29.81 -18.95
CA ASP A 656 4.67 30.41 -17.90
C ASP A 656 5.32 29.36 -17.00
N LEU A 657 4.65 28.23 -16.79
CA LEU A 657 5.18 27.13 -16.01
C LEU A 657 6.11 26.20 -16.79
N LEU A 658 6.09 26.23 -18.12
CA LEU A 658 6.82 25.27 -18.95
C LEU A 658 8.32 25.15 -18.62
N PRO A 659 9.06 26.20 -18.23
CA PRO A 659 10.46 26.09 -17.84
C PRO A 659 10.68 25.33 -16.50
N TYR A 660 9.69 25.29 -15.63
CA TYR A 660 9.83 24.80 -14.27
C TYR A 660 9.05 23.51 -14.01
N PHE A 661 7.83 23.44 -14.56
CA PHE A 661 6.90 22.34 -14.33
C PHE A 661 6.41 21.80 -15.69
N ASN A 662 6.91 20.64 -16.08
CA ASN A 662 6.65 20.00 -17.35
C ASN A 662 6.80 18.47 -17.22
N GLY A 663 6.55 17.72 -18.28
CA GLY A 663 6.62 16.26 -18.25
C GLY A 663 7.95 15.71 -17.72
N HIS A 664 9.07 16.32 -18.07
CA HIS A 664 10.40 15.86 -17.62
C HIS A 664 10.67 16.17 -16.15
N THR A 665 10.35 17.39 -15.69
CA THR A 665 10.56 17.76 -14.27
C THR A 665 9.65 17.00 -13.35
N VAL A 666 8.40 16.77 -13.75
CA VAL A 666 7.43 15.98 -12.99
C VAL A 666 7.88 14.51 -12.91
N GLN A 667 8.32 13.91 -14.04
CA GLN A 667 8.87 12.57 -14.04
C GLN A 667 10.10 12.44 -13.13
N HIS A 668 11.01 13.40 -13.19
CA HIS A 668 12.21 13.45 -12.35
C HIS A 668 11.85 13.39 -10.86
N TRP A 669 10.91 14.24 -10.43
CA TRP A 669 10.52 14.30 -9.02
C TRP A 669 9.74 13.06 -8.57
N TYR A 670 8.88 12.50 -9.42
CA TYR A 670 8.25 11.21 -9.12
C TYR A 670 9.32 10.14 -8.84
N HIS A 671 10.29 9.98 -9.73
CA HIS A 671 11.35 9.00 -9.56
C HIS A 671 12.21 9.26 -8.32
N LYS A 672 12.55 10.53 -8.09
CA LYS A 672 13.36 10.94 -6.93
C LYS A 672 12.68 10.59 -5.59
N ILE A 673 11.36 10.72 -5.52
CA ILE A 673 10.58 10.41 -4.32
C ILE A 673 10.28 8.90 -4.24
N GLY A 674 10.58 8.12 -5.27
CA GLY A 674 10.41 6.66 -5.30
C GLY A 674 9.10 6.19 -5.91
N TYR A 675 8.50 6.98 -6.81
CA TYR A 675 7.32 6.62 -7.60
C TYR A 675 7.69 6.54 -9.08
N PRO A 676 8.09 5.38 -9.60
CA PRO A 676 8.42 5.25 -11.01
C PRO A 676 7.20 5.52 -11.88
N VAL A 677 7.35 6.41 -12.86
CA VAL A 677 6.28 6.77 -13.81
C VAL A 677 6.73 6.63 -15.25
N THR A 678 5.77 6.27 -16.09
CA THR A 678 5.87 6.28 -17.55
C THR A 678 4.76 7.20 -18.10
N SER A 679 4.76 7.43 -19.40
CA SER A 679 3.58 8.06 -20.03
C SER A 679 2.36 7.12 -19.92
N ALA A 680 1.15 7.64 -20.05
CA ALA A 680 -0.06 6.81 -20.07
C ALA A 680 -0.05 5.78 -21.21
N SER A 681 0.67 6.04 -22.29
CA SER A 681 0.95 5.08 -23.36
C SER A 681 2.00 4.02 -23.02
N LYS A 682 2.55 4.04 -21.80
CA LYS A 682 3.61 3.16 -21.29
C LYS A 682 4.96 3.30 -21.97
N SER A 683 5.22 4.43 -22.59
CA SER A 683 6.57 4.80 -23.04
C SER A 683 7.40 5.21 -21.82
N GLU A 684 8.61 4.67 -21.69
CA GLU A 684 9.57 5.06 -20.63
C GLU A 684 9.97 6.54 -20.75
N LYS A 685 9.99 7.06 -21.98
CA LYS A 685 10.30 8.45 -22.25
C LYS A 685 9.01 9.28 -22.25
N VAL A 686 8.84 10.07 -21.19
CA VAL A 686 7.75 11.05 -21.10
C VAL A 686 8.09 12.26 -21.95
N GLU A 687 7.12 12.79 -22.67
CA GLU A 687 7.28 14.00 -23.44
C GLU A 687 7.30 15.24 -22.54
N LEU A 688 7.98 16.31 -22.98
CA LEU A 688 7.99 17.59 -22.27
C LEU A 688 6.56 18.13 -22.11
N ARG A 689 5.77 18.04 -23.17
CA ARG A 689 4.35 18.39 -23.25
C ARG A 689 3.67 17.64 -24.37
N LYS A 690 2.36 17.52 -24.30
CA LYS A 690 1.47 16.96 -25.32
C LYS A 690 0.32 17.90 -25.59
N GLU A 691 -0.42 17.66 -26.66
CA GLU A 691 -1.76 18.19 -26.84
C GLU A 691 -2.76 17.40 -26.03
N LEU A 692 -3.78 18.04 -25.48
CA LEU A 692 -4.77 17.41 -24.62
C LEU A 692 -5.47 16.21 -25.28
N LEU A 693 -5.81 16.32 -26.57
CA LEU A 693 -6.46 15.24 -27.33
C LEU A 693 -5.57 13.99 -27.52
N ASN A 694 -4.27 14.11 -27.30
CA ASN A 694 -3.31 13.01 -27.32
C ASN A 694 -3.06 12.40 -25.93
N CYS A 695 -3.71 12.93 -24.89
CA CYS A 695 -3.61 12.42 -23.54
C CYS A 695 -4.71 11.39 -23.27
N THR A 696 -4.40 10.47 -22.35
CA THR A 696 -5.32 9.43 -21.90
C THR A 696 -5.62 9.59 -20.41
N PHE A 697 -6.89 9.53 -20.03
CA PHE A 697 -7.36 9.51 -18.65
C PHE A 697 -8.48 8.48 -18.51
N LEU A 698 -8.46 7.65 -17.48
CA LEU A 698 -9.40 6.55 -17.28
C LEU A 698 -9.54 5.64 -18.52
N LYS A 699 -8.41 5.32 -19.14
CA LYS A 699 -8.32 4.55 -20.42
C LYS A 699 -9.15 5.11 -21.55
N SER A 700 -9.35 6.41 -21.56
CA SER A 700 -10.22 7.11 -22.50
C SER A 700 -9.59 8.41 -22.94
N THR A 701 -10.06 8.89 -24.08
CA THR A 701 -9.75 10.20 -24.65
C THR A 701 -11.04 10.99 -24.85
N TRP A 702 -10.97 12.12 -25.51
CA TRP A 702 -12.13 12.96 -25.84
C TRP A 702 -12.38 12.93 -27.35
N ARG A 703 -13.65 12.91 -27.73
CA ARG A 703 -14.10 13.07 -29.12
C ARG A 703 -15.13 14.20 -29.20
N LEU A 704 -14.95 15.10 -30.15
CA LEU A 704 -15.94 16.13 -30.46
C LEU A 704 -17.22 15.45 -30.94
N PHE A 705 -18.35 15.73 -30.28
CA PHE A 705 -19.65 15.17 -30.56
C PHE A 705 -20.58 16.21 -31.22
N LEU A 706 -20.70 17.38 -30.63
CA LEU A 706 -21.37 18.54 -31.13
C LEU A 706 -20.38 19.69 -31.26
N SER A 707 -20.77 20.84 -31.76
CA SER A 707 -19.87 21.95 -32.11
C SER A 707 -18.88 22.37 -31.03
N ASN A 708 -19.17 22.14 -29.77
CA ASN A 708 -18.28 22.40 -28.61
C ASN A 708 -18.54 21.47 -27.44
N TYR A 709 -19.03 20.28 -27.73
CA TYR A 709 -19.32 19.26 -26.70
C TYR A 709 -18.53 17.99 -26.97
N TYR A 710 -17.78 17.53 -25.97
CA TYR A 710 -16.89 16.40 -26.07
C TYR A 710 -17.43 15.22 -25.25
N ILE A 711 -17.46 14.05 -25.88
CA ILE A 711 -17.82 12.79 -25.22
C ILE A 711 -16.61 11.90 -25.04
N ARG A 712 -16.76 10.90 -24.17
CA ARG A 712 -15.75 9.89 -23.93
C ARG A 712 -15.51 9.06 -25.20
N LYS A 713 -14.25 8.83 -25.53
CA LYS A 713 -13.83 7.85 -26.54
C LYS A 713 -12.97 6.79 -25.87
N ILE A 714 -13.45 5.55 -25.86
CA ILE A 714 -12.75 4.43 -25.25
C ILE A 714 -11.90 3.68 -26.28
N ASP A 715 -10.87 2.98 -25.82
CA ASP A 715 -10.02 2.17 -26.69
C ASP A 715 -10.77 0.94 -27.24
N LEU A 716 -10.61 0.63 -28.53
CA LEU A 716 -11.25 -0.50 -29.19
C LEU A 716 -10.93 -1.85 -28.54
N SER A 717 -9.76 -1.99 -27.93
CA SER A 717 -9.38 -3.23 -27.23
C SER A 717 -10.32 -3.54 -26.06
N VAL A 718 -10.86 -2.52 -25.41
CA VAL A 718 -11.86 -2.69 -24.33
C VAL A 718 -13.18 -3.20 -24.91
N ILE A 719 -13.60 -2.64 -26.05
CA ILE A 719 -14.84 -3.04 -26.75
C ILE A 719 -14.74 -4.47 -27.23
N TYR A 720 -13.59 -4.84 -27.83
CA TYR A 720 -13.34 -6.21 -28.30
C TYR A 720 -13.34 -7.22 -27.16
N ASN A 721 -12.79 -6.86 -26.00
CA ASN A 721 -12.78 -7.72 -24.82
C ASN A 721 -14.20 -8.08 -24.35
N LEU A 722 -15.15 -7.15 -24.44
CA LEU A 722 -16.54 -7.41 -24.03
C LEU A 722 -17.22 -8.50 -24.86
N VAL A 723 -16.97 -8.54 -26.16
CA VAL A 723 -17.60 -9.55 -27.04
C VAL A 723 -16.77 -10.84 -27.11
N CYS A 724 -15.48 -10.79 -26.84
CA CYS A 724 -14.62 -11.98 -26.87
C CYS A 724 -14.75 -12.84 -25.60
N TRP A 725 -15.05 -12.24 -24.45
CA TRP A 725 -15.02 -12.91 -23.17
C TRP A 725 -16.32 -12.75 -22.37
N VAL A 726 -16.75 -13.84 -21.72
CA VAL A 726 -17.95 -13.87 -20.86
C VAL A 726 -17.63 -14.44 -19.48
N ARG A 727 -18.39 -14.07 -18.46
CA ARG A 727 -18.28 -14.70 -17.13
C ARG A 727 -19.29 -15.84 -17.01
N ALA A 728 -18.82 -17.00 -16.59
CA ALA A 728 -19.60 -18.25 -16.51
C ALA A 728 -20.56 -18.30 -15.31
N LYS A 729 -21.28 -17.21 -15.03
CA LYS A 729 -22.29 -17.15 -13.95
C LYS A 729 -23.74 -17.24 -14.44
N GLN A 730 -23.96 -17.04 -15.73
CA GLN A 730 -25.26 -17.00 -16.40
C GLN A 730 -25.21 -17.86 -17.66
N ASP A 731 -26.33 -17.94 -18.41
CA ASP A 731 -26.34 -18.51 -19.75
C ASP A 731 -25.29 -17.77 -20.61
N PRO A 732 -24.34 -18.49 -21.23
CA PRO A 732 -23.29 -17.86 -22.02
C PRO A 732 -23.81 -17.05 -23.21
N LYS A 733 -24.98 -17.43 -23.79
CA LYS A 733 -25.60 -16.71 -24.90
C LYS A 733 -26.22 -15.41 -24.44
N GLU A 734 -27.00 -15.43 -23.36
CA GLU A 734 -27.59 -14.22 -22.77
C GLU A 734 -26.49 -13.24 -22.37
N GLN A 735 -25.46 -13.71 -21.67
CA GLN A 735 -24.33 -12.88 -21.26
C GLN A 735 -23.59 -12.28 -22.46
N PHE A 736 -23.46 -13.02 -23.56
CA PHE A 736 -22.86 -12.48 -24.77
C PHE A 736 -23.69 -11.32 -25.35
N TYR A 737 -25.02 -11.47 -25.44
CA TYR A 737 -25.88 -10.40 -25.97
C TYR A 737 -25.90 -9.16 -25.08
N GLU A 738 -25.89 -9.33 -23.76
CA GLU A 738 -25.73 -8.21 -22.83
C GLU A 738 -24.41 -7.48 -23.05
N ASN A 739 -23.32 -8.22 -23.11
CA ASN A 739 -21.98 -7.67 -23.39
C ASN A 739 -21.91 -7.00 -24.76
N TYR A 740 -22.59 -7.56 -25.77
CA TYR A 740 -22.61 -7.00 -27.12
C TYR A 740 -23.35 -5.67 -27.16
N LEU A 741 -24.48 -5.57 -26.45
CA LEU A 741 -25.21 -4.31 -26.33
C LEU A 741 -24.37 -3.23 -25.62
N ASP A 742 -23.66 -3.59 -24.54
CA ASP A 742 -22.75 -2.68 -23.86
C ASP A 742 -21.56 -2.28 -24.75
N ALA A 743 -21.04 -3.22 -25.54
CA ALA A 743 -19.99 -2.96 -26.51
C ALA A 743 -20.45 -1.98 -27.62
N LEU A 744 -21.70 -2.08 -28.09
CA LEU A 744 -22.28 -1.13 -29.05
C LEU A 744 -22.42 0.28 -28.44
N ARG A 745 -22.84 0.40 -27.18
CA ARG A 745 -22.88 1.69 -26.47
C ARG A 745 -21.50 2.34 -26.40
N LEU A 746 -20.47 1.56 -26.13
CA LEU A 746 -19.08 2.05 -26.13
C LEU A 746 -18.58 2.35 -27.54
N ALA A 747 -18.94 1.56 -28.56
CA ALA A 747 -18.56 1.79 -29.95
C ALA A 747 -19.19 3.09 -30.51
N PHE A 748 -20.41 3.44 -30.07
CA PHE A 748 -21.01 4.73 -30.35
C PHE A 748 -20.08 5.89 -30.00
N SER A 749 -19.42 5.84 -28.87
CA SER A 749 -18.49 6.86 -28.42
C SER A 749 -17.27 7.02 -29.34
N CYS A 750 -16.94 6.01 -30.13
CA CYS A 750 -15.81 6.04 -31.09
C CYS A 750 -16.18 6.66 -32.45
N GLY A 751 -17.47 6.90 -32.71
CA GLY A 751 -17.97 7.49 -33.96
C GLY A 751 -18.67 6.48 -34.86
N LYS A 752 -19.43 7.01 -35.85
CA LYS A 752 -20.32 6.23 -36.71
C LYS A 752 -19.58 5.14 -37.51
N GLU A 753 -18.47 5.48 -38.11
CA GLU A 753 -17.69 4.51 -38.92
C GLU A 753 -17.23 3.30 -38.09
N VAL A 754 -16.72 3.57 -36.88
CA VAL A 754 -16.27 2.52 -35.97
C VAL A 754 -17.43 1.68 -35.48
N PHE A 755 -18.56 2.31 -35.16
CA PHE A 755 -19.78 1.63 -34.75
C PHE A 755 -20.32 0.70 -35.84
N ASP A 756 -20.46 1.21 -37.07
CA ASP A 756 -20.99 0.45 -38.20
C ASP A 756 -20.06 -0.71 -38.57
N ASP A 757 -18.74 -0.52 -38.62
CA ASP A 757 -17.75 -1.57 -38.86
C ASP A 757 -17.80 -2.66 -37.79
N PHE A 758 -17.79 -2.26 -36.50
CA PHE A 758 -17.86 -3.18 -35.36
C PHE A 758 -19.14 -4.01 -35.39
N GLN A 759 -20.30 -3.38 -35.56
CA GLN A 759 -21.59 -4.08 -35.63
C GLN A 759 -21.65 -5.05 -36.82
N THR A 760 -21.18 -4.64 -37.99
CA THR A 760 -21.13 -5.48 -39.18
C THR A 760 -20.28 -6.72 -38.95
N LYS A 761 -19.11 -6.59 -38.36
CA LYS A 761 -18.20 -7.70 -38.06
C LYS A 761 -18.78 -8.66 -37.05
N VAL A 762 -19.37 -8.16 -35.95
CA VAL A 762 -20.00 -9.01 -34.94
C VAL A 762 -21.21 -9.73 -35.50
N ASN A 763 -22.07 -9.06 -36.27
CA ASN A 763 -23.21 -9.69 -36.91
C ASN A 763 -22.80 -10.76 -37.93
N SER A 764 -21.72 -10.55 -38.68
CA SER A 764 -21.15 -11.60 -39.57
C SER A 764 -20.70 -12.83 -38.77
N ALA A 765 -20.06 -12.62 -37.61
CA ALA A 765 -19.70 -13.72 -36.72
C ALA A 765 -20.92 -14.47 -36.15
N LEU A 766 -22.01 -13.73 -35.82
CA LEU A 766 -23.28 -14.30 -35.34
C LEU A 766 -23.93 -15.19 -36.43
N VAL A 767 -23.98 -14.69 -37.66
CA VAL A 767 -24.49 -15.48 -38.81
C VAL A 767 -23.69 -16.77 -38.99
N GLN A 768 -22.36 -16.70 -38.97
CA GLN A 768 -21.49 -17.86 -39.03
C GLN A 768 -21.72 -18.84 -37.87
N SER A 769 -22.15 -18.36 -36.73
CA SER A 769 -22.46 -19.16 -35.54
C SER A 769 -23.92 -19.63 -35.49
N GLN A 770 -24.73 -19.35 -36.51
CA GLN A 770 -26.17 -19.64 -36.55
C GLN A 770 -26.93 -19.02 -35.38
N MET A 771 -26.55 -17.81 -35.01
CA MET A 771 -27.17 -17.03 -33.93
C MET A 771 -27.87 -15.78 -34.48
N ASP A 772 -28.85 -15.29 -33.76
CA ASP A 772 -29.63 -14.12 -34.17
C ASP A 772 -28.77 -12.87 -34.22
N ILE A 773 -28.89 -12.09 -35.28
CA ILE A 773 -28.24 -10.79 -35.40
C ILE A 773 -29.00 -9.72 -34.64
N ILE A 774 -28.27 -8.71 -34.15
CA ILE A 774 -28.82 -7.49 -33.58
C ILE A 774 -28.38 -6.32 -34.43
N THR A 775 -29.29 -5.48 -34.86
CA THR A 775 -28.98 -4.29 -35.66
C THR A 775 -29.58 -3.05 -35.01
N PHE A 776 -28.75 -2.09 -34.71
CA PHE A 776 -29.14 -0.75 -34.26
C PHE A 776 -28.62 0.29 -35.24
N ASP A 777 -29.38 1.37 -35.39
CA ASP A 777 -28.87 2.55 -36.06
C ASP A 777 -27.97 3.34 -35.06
N TYR A 778 -26.85 3.84 -35.54
CA TYR A 778 -25.99 4.78 -34.78
C TYR A 778 -26.81 5.95 -34.21
N LEU A 779 -27.77 6.46 -34.98
CA LEU A 779 -28.65 7.56 -34.56
C LEU A 779 -29.58 7.20 -33.38
N ASP A 780 -29.84 5.91 -33.12
CA ASP A 780 -30.62 5.52 -31.95
C ASP A 780 -29.84 5.75 -30.66
N PHE A 781 -28.53 5.44 -30.66
CA PHE A 781 -27.63 5.74 -29.54
C PHE A 781 -27.39 7.22 -29.38
N GLU A 782 -27.28 7.96 -30.46
CA GLU A 782 -27.14 9.41 -30.44
C GLU A 782 -28.36 10.09 -29.82
N ARG A 783 -29.56 9.68 -30.19
CA ARG A 783 -30.84 10.17 -29.60
C ARG A 783 -30.93 9.81 -28.11
N ASP A 784 -30.61 8.56 -27.75
CA ASP A 784 -30.59 8.11 -26.35
C ASP A 784 -29.62 8.95 -25.52
N TYR A 785 -28.41 9.20 -26.03
CA TYR A 785 -27.43 10.04 -25.36
C TYR A 785 -27.95 11.47 -25.13
N ILE A 786 -28.49 12.10 -26.19
CA ILE A 786 -29.02 13.45 -26.11
C ILE A 786 -30.21 13.51 -25.13
N GLN A 787 -31.13 12.57 -25.23
CA GLN A 787 -32.30 12.51 -24.35
C GLN A 787 -31.90 12.34 -22.88
N ARG A 788 -30.85 11.55 -22.61
CA ARG A 788 -30.39 11.27 -21.27
C ARG A 788 -29.58 12.38 -20.64
N TYR A 789 -28.69 12.99 -21.41
CA TYR A 789 -27.66 13.90 -20.88
C TYR A 789 -27.81 15.36 -21.35
N LEU A 790 -28.54 15.61 -22.44
CA LEU A 790 -28.72 16.91 -23.02
C LEU A 790 -30.20 17.19 -23.31
N PRO A 791 -31.12 16.93 -22.35
CA PRO A 791 -32.58 17.02 -22.58
C PRO A 791 -33.05 18.43 -22.92
N GLN A 792 -32.24 19.46 -22.68
CA GLN A 792 -32.51 20.85 -23.04
C GLN A 792 -32.38 21.13 -24.56
N LEU A 793 -31.66 20.23 -25.29
CA LEU A 793 -31.58 20.38 -26.75
C LEU A 793 -32.88 19.88 -27.41
N SER A 794 -33.60 20.76 -28.08
CA SER A 794 -34.72 20.33 -28.88
C SER A 794 -34.22 19.59 -30.13
N TYR A 795 -35.02 18.64 -30.64
CA TYR A 795 -34.70 17.89 -31.87
C TYR A 795 -34.45 18.81 -33.11
N GLN A 796 -35.04 20.03 -33.14
CA GLN A 796 -34.84 21.01 -34.18
C GLN A 796 -33.46 21.70 -34.03
N GLU A 797 -33.06 22.02 -32.81
CA GLU A 797 -31.75 22.59 -32.53
C GLU A 797 -30.62 21.59 -32.82
N TYR A 798 -30.88 20.29 -32.53
CA TYR A 798 -29.95 19.21 -32.88
C TYR A 798 -29.66 19.13 -34.39
N LYS A 799 -30.69 19.28 -35.27
CA LYS A 799 -30.51 19.31 -36.73
C LYS A 799 -29.60 20.44 -37.20
N ILE A 800 -29.46 21.52 -36.46
CA ILE A 800 -28.61 22.65 -36.81
C ILE A 800 -27.12 22.38 -36.48
N TYR A 801 -26.87 21.46 -35.53
CA TYR A 801 -25.49 21.10 -35.09
C TYR A 801 -24.94 19.86 -35.81
N VAL A 802 -25.74 19.08 -36.51
CA VAL A 802 -25.33 17.96 -37.39
C VAL A 802 -25.24 18.45 -38.83
#